data_bf8cf601a297b342206c3866a7f78992
#
_entry.id   bf8cf601a297b342206c3866a7f78992
#
_cell.length_a   1.000
_cell.length_b   1.000
_cell.length_c   1.000
_cell.angle_alpha   90.00
_cell.angle_beta   90.00
_cell.angle_gamma   90.00
#
_symmetry.space_group_name_H-M   'P 1'
#
loop_
_entity.id
_entity.type
_entity.pdbx_description
1 polymer ?
#
loop_
_entity_poly.entity_id
_entity_poly.type
_entity_poly.pdbx_seq_one_letter_code
_entity_poly.pdbx_strand_id
1 'polypeptide(L)'
;MNNSSKSQEHVGRARFAYSMGAFGHDAFYALLSTYFIMYVTGHLFNSGNKVFDDHMVLWITSIIAVLRIVELLIDPMIGNAIDRTHTRWGKFKPWVVGGGIISAVILAALFTPLGGLNLSSPYLYLIIFAILYIVMDIFYSFNDVGFWSMLPALSFNSHERDKIATFARVGSTVGGQIVGFVIMPMILFFSANQNGGTGDDRGWFIFAAIIAAIAAITAIGVGVGTHEQQSLLRENKEQTKLKDVFKVLVKNDQLFSIAMSYLFYTTGITLVNSMELYYFTYILGNAKAFSILGGLNTVVGVISVLTFPMFTSKISRKKLFYGSIFMLALGLLIFAFAGQSLVLVLIGAELFFIPQPLVFLVVLMTITDSVEYGQLKLGHRDESLTLSVRPLLDKFAGAVSNWIIGPTAIAAGMTAGATASTLSASGVTTFKLVMFLAPAIMLAISVLIFATKVKLDEKMHAKIVDQLEQTWGKQFNKGDDSEDATPSTETAAVAPKTGVTDIPAPVAGTVVDLKNVSDPAFADGSMGQGFAIKPSDGKVYAPFSGTVRATFSTRHAVGLVSDSGVALLIHVGIDTVKLHGTGFVTYFHKGQHVEKGDELMEFWDPTIKKAGLDDTVIVTVTNSEEFNFKQLIPADQKVTTTDNVMEVIKKNQGK
;
A
#
# COMPACT_ATOMS: atom_id res chain seq x y z
N MET A 1 12.13 -35.21 11.13
CA MET A 1 11.13 -34.40 11.87
C MET A 1 11.64 -33.05 12.41
N ASN A 2 12.96 -32.76 12.45
CA ASN A 2 13.48 -31.54 13.08
C ASN A 2 13.61 -30.28 12.19
N ASN A 3 13.47 -30.36 10.86
CA ASN A 3 13.63 -29.19 9.99
C ASN A 3 12.31 -28.43 9.74
N SER A 4 11.17 -29.12 9.74
CA SER A 4 9.87 -28.48 9.55
C SER A 4 9.41 -27.64 10.76
N SER A 5 9.72 -28.11 11.98
CA SER A 5 9.38 -27.34 13.20
C SER A 5 10.20 -26.07 13.35
N LYS A 6 11.49 -26.10 13.02
CA LYS A 6 12.36 -24.91 13.03
C LYS A 6 11.95 -23.88 11.99
N SER A 7 11.52 -24.28 10.79
CA SER A 7 11.05 -23.36 9.77
C SER A 7 9.74 -22.66 10.17
N GLN A 8 8.80 -23.38 10.81
CA GLN A 8 7.56 -22.82 11.32
C GLN A 8 7.78 -21.84 12.49
N GLU A 9 8.73 -22.14 13.37
CA GLU A 9 9.09 -21.28 14.50
C GLU A 9 9.71 -19.95 14.02
N HIS A 10 10.57 -19.98 13.01
CA HIS A 10 11.14 -18.78 12.40
C HIS A 10 10.09 -17.89 11.73
N VAL A 11 9.10 -18.49 11.08
CA VAL A 11 8.01 -17.76 10.41
C VAL A 11 7.07 -17.11 11.43
N GLY A 12 6.70 -17.81 12.49
CA GLY A 12 5.88 -17.26 13.59
C GLY A 12 6.55 -16.08 14.28
N ARG A 13 7.84 -16.17 14.55
CA ARG A 13 8.66 -15.10 15.12
C ARG A 13 8.70 -13.87 14.21
N ALA A 14 8.88 -14.05 12.91
CA ALA A 14 8.91 -12.96 11.94
C ALA A 14 7.56 -12.24 11.86
N ARG A 15 6.43 -12.96 11.84
CA ARG A 15 5.08 -12.37 11.86
C ARG A 15 4.87 -11.51 13.11
N PHE A 16 5.20 -12.04 14.30
CA PHE A 16 5.06 -11.32 15.55
C PHE A 16 5.94 -10.06 15.60
N ALA A 17 7.23 -10.21 15.29
CA ALA A 17 8.19 -9.11 15.33
C ALA A 17 7.80 -8.00 14.34
N TYR A 18 7.37 -8.35 13.13
CA TYR A 18 6.97 -7.37 12.13
C TYR A 18 5.63 -6.70 12.48
N SER A 19 4.67 -7.43 13.07
CA SER A 19 3.42 -6.85 13.59
C SER A 19 3.67 -5.87 14.73
N MET A 20 4.55 -6.22 15.68
CA MET A 20 4.95 -5.33 16.77
C MET A 20 5.73 -4.12 16.26
N GLY A 21 6.55 -4.30 15.19
CA GLY A 21 7.17 -3.18 14.49
C GLY A 21 6.17 -2.19 13.91
N ALA A 22 5.13 -2.69 13.26
CA ALA A 22 4.04 -1.88 12.74
C ALA A 22 3.29 -1.13 13.85
N PHE A 23 3.06 -1.80 14.99
CA PHE A 23 2.44 -1.19 16.17
C PHE A 23 3.25 0.03 16.67
N GLY A 24 4.56 -0.14 16.92
CA GLY A 24 5.39 0.97 17.41
C GLY A 24 5.58 2.09 16.39
N HIS A 25 5.71 1.73 15.11
CA HIS A 25 5.81 2.67 14.00
C HIS A 25 4.58 3.58 13.93
N ASP A 26 3.37 3.02 13.96
CA ASP A 26 2.14 3.81 13.83
C ASP A 26 1.76 4.52 15.14
N ALA A 27 2.18 4.02 16.29
CA ALA A 27 2.07 4.75 17.56
C ALA A 27 2.94 6.03 17.54
N PHE A 28 4.17 5.94 17.03
CA PHE A 28 5.04 7.09 16.80
C PHE A 28 4.38 8.09 15.84
N TYR A 29 3.88 7.61 14.70
CA TYR A 29 3.25 8.45 13.70
C TYR A 29 2.01 9.15 14.23
N ALA A 30 1.16 8.46 14.99
CA ALA A 30 -0.03 9.05 15.59
C ALA A 30 0.33 10.18 16.57
N LEU A 31 1.35 9.98 17.41
CA LEU A 31 1.82 11.02 18.32
C LEU A 31 2.34 12.25 17.55
N LEU A 32 3.16 12.04 16.53
CA LEU A 32 3.76 13.11 15.72
C LEU A 32 2.74 13.85 14.85
N SER A 33 1.87 13.11 14.15
CA SER A 33 0.98 13.72 13.15
C SER A 33 -0.30 14.28 13.72
N THR A 34 -0.81 13.72 14.81
CA THR A 34 -2.12 14.07 15.36
C THR A 34 -2.03 14.88 16.66
N TYR A 35 -1.13 14.50 17.57
CA TYR A 35 -1.14 15.07 18.92
C TYR A 35 -0.02 16.08 19.18
N PHE A 36 1.06 16.05 18.43
CA PHE A 36 2.19 16.97 18.59
C PHE A 36 1.76 18.44 18.45
N ILE A 37 0.86 18.71 17.50
CA ILE A 37 0.36 20.07 17.27
C ILE A 37 -0.36 20.65 18.51
N MET A 38 -1.03 19.81 19.30
CA MET A 38 -1.68 20.26 20.53
C MET A 38 -0.66 20.63 21.62
N TYR A 39 0.43 19.87 21.73
CA TYR A 39 1.55 20.25 22.61
C TYR A 39 2.14 21.59 22.20
N VAL A 40 2.42 21.77 20.91
CA VAL A 40 3.00 23.02 20.37
C VAL A 40 2.11 24.23 20.66
N THR A 41 0.80 24.10 20.41
CA THR A 41 -0.12 25.23 20.58
C THR A 41 -0.51 25.50 22.03
N GLY A 42 -0.57 24.44 22.86
CA GLY A 42 -1.08 24.52 24.23
C GLY A 42 -0.03 24.68 25.33
N HIS A 43 1.23 24.30 25.05
CA HIS A 43 2.24 24.20 26.12
C HIS A 43 3.58 24.87 25.79
N LEU A 44 3.99 24.86 24.53
CA LEU A 44 5.38 25.18 24.16
C LEU A 44 5.78 26.64 24.43
N PHE A 45 4.86 27.59 24.25
CA PHE A 45 5.10 29.02 24.51
C PHE A 45 4.06 29.54 25.51
N ASN A 46 4.52 29.92 26.68
CA ASN A 46 3.72 30.49 27.76
C ASN A 46 4.54 31.56 28.50
N SER A 47 4.84 32.66 27.81
CA SER A 47 5.65 33.76 28.33
C SER A 47 4.85 34.73 29.23
N GLY A 48 3.52 34.59 29.23
CA GLY A 48 2.58 35.55 29.81
C GLY A 48 2.24 36.71 28.87
N ASN A 49 2.87 36.81 27.70
CA ASN A 49 2.53 37.77 26.64
C ASN A 49 1.85 37.02 25.49
N LYS A 50 0.51 37.01 25.50
CA LYS A 50 -0.28 36.27 24.54
C LYS A 50 0.01 36.58 23.08
N VAL A 51 0.26 37.86 22.74
CA VAL A 51 0.58 38.27 21.36
C VAL A 51 1.89 37.64 20.90
N PHE A 52 2.89 37.60 21.78
CA PHE A 52 4.16 36.98 21.50
C PHE A 52 4.02 35.45 21.39
N ASP A 53 3.33 34.84 22.32
CA ASP A 53 3.11 33.38 22.33
C ASP A 53 2.35 32.92 21.07
N ASP A 54 1.28 33.60 20.69
CA ASP A 54 0.52 33.33 19.46
C ASP A 54 1.40 33.49 18.21
N HIS A 55 2.31 34.47 18.19
CA HIS A 55 3.25 34.67 17.09
C HIS A 55 4.25 33.52 16.98
N MET A 56 4.80 33.04 18.11
CA MET A 56 5.72 31.90 18.13
C MET A 56 5.03 30.60 17.70
N VAL A 57 3.80 30.38 18.13
CA VAL A 57 2.95 29.25 17.68
C VAL A 57 2.74 29.29 16.17
N LEU A 58 2.46 30.47 15.60
CA LEU A 58 2.28 30.64 14.15
C LEU A 58 3.58 30.28 13.39
N TRP A 59 4.75 30.73 13.88
CA TRP A 59 6.03 30.41 13.27
C TRP A 59 6.34 28.91 13.30
N ILE A 60 6.18 28.26 14.46
CA ILE A 60 6.53 26.84 14.58
C ILE A 60 5.58 25.94 13.78
N THR A 61 4.28 26.26 13.75
CA THR A 61 3.30 25.49 12.94
C THR A 61 3.52 25.68 11.44
N SER A 62 3.95 26.87 11.02
CA SER A 62 4.36 27.13 9.64
C SER A 62 5.64 26.37 9.27
N ILE A 63 6.63 26.34 10.18
CA ILE A 63 7.87 25.54 10.00
C ILE A 63 7.52 24.06 9.83
N ILE A 64 6.67 23.50 10.69
CA ILE A 64 6.23 22.10 10.58
C ILE A 64 5.58 21.84 9.22
N ALA A 65 4.67 22.70 8.77
CA ALA A 65 4.00 22.55 7.49
C ALA A 65 4.97 22.58 6.30
N VAL A 66 5.93 23.52 6.31
CA VAL A 66 6.95 23.60 5.25
C VAL A 66 7.85 22.37 5.26
N LEU A 67 8.31 21.92 6.44
CA LEU A 67 9.18 20.75 6.56
C LEU A 67 8.48 19.47 6.10
N ARG A 68 7.18 19.31 6.36
CA ARG A 68 6.36 18.21 5.82
C ARG A 68 6.28 18.21 4.28
N ILE A 69 6.26 19.40 3.65
CA ILE A 69 6.32 19.49 2.18
C ILE A 69 7.73 19.13 1.69
N VAL A 70 8.78 19.55 2.39
CA VAL A 70 10.17 19.18 2.07
C VAL A 70 10.39 17.67 2.18
N GLU A 71 9.78 16.99 3.17
CA GLU A 71 9.79 15.54 3.32
C GLU A 71 9.34 14.83 2.02
N LEU A 72 8.24 15.30 1.40
CA LEU A 72 7.73 14.72 0.15
C LEU A 72 8.76 14.74 -1.00
N LEU A 73 9.65 15.73 -1.00
CA LEU A 73 10.73 15.85 -2.00
C LEU A 73 11.91 14.93 -1.69
N ILE A 74 12.12 14.62 -0.41
CA ILE A 74 13.25 13.81 0.07
C ILE A 74 12.94 12.31 -0.01
N ASP A 75 11.69 11.88 0.16
CA ASP A 75 11.29 10.45 0.19
C ASP A 75 11.81 9.60 -0.99
N PRO A 76 11.77 10.05 -2.25
CA PRO A 76 12.34 9.27 -3.35
C PRO A 76 13.87 9.12 -3.27
N MET A 77 14.56 10.09 -2.67
CA MET A 77 16.01 10.00 -2.44
C MET A 77 16.33 8.97 -1.36
N ILE A 78 15.48 8.90 -0.31
CA ILE A 78 15.56 7.90 0.74
C ILE A 78 15.37 6.50 0.17
N GLY A 79 14.35 6.28 -0.67
CA GLY A 79 14.14 5.01 -1.35
C GLY A 79 15.38 4.57 -2.13
N ASN A 80 15.97 5.48 -2.91
CA ASN A 80 17.20 5.22 -3.66
C ASN A 80 18.42 4.92 -2.75
N ALA A 81 18.53 5.59 -1.59
CA ALA A 81 19.60 5.33 -0.63
C ALA A 81 19.47 3.93 0.00
N ILE A 82 18.24 3.53 0.35
CA ILE A 82 17.92 2.18 0.84
C ILE A 82 18.26 1.15 -0.24
N ASP A 83 17.89 1.41 -1.49
CA ASP A 83 18.12 0.48 -2.61
C ASP A 83 19.60 0.23 -2.89
N ARG A 84 20.49 1.19 -2.62
CA ARG A 84 21.94 1.05 -2.75
C ARG A 84 22.61 0.46 -1.51
N THR A 85 21.86 0.15 -0.47
CA THR A 85 22.44 -0.35 0.78
C THR A 85 22.67 -1.85 0.72
N HIS A 86 23.93 -2.26 0.95
CA HIS A 86 24.36 -3.65 1.05
C HIS A 86 25.09 -3.85 2.38
N THR A 87 24.42 -4.42 3.36
CA THR A 87 25.04 -4.69 4.67
C THR A 87 24.88 -6.16 5.08
N ARG A 88 25.68 -6.61 6.06
CA ARG A 88 25.57 -7.95 6.64
C ARG A 88 24.23 -8.20 7.35
N TRP A 89 23.51 -7.13 7.72
CA TRP A 89 22.20 -7.19 8.35
C TRP A 89 21.06 -7.31 7.33
N GLY A 90 21.32 -7.02 6.08
CA GLY A 90 20.37 -6.92 4.99
C GLY A 90 20.35 -5.51 4.39
N LYS A 91 19.40 -5.26 3.53
CA LYS A 91 19.20 -4.00 2.82
C LYS A 91 18.37 -3.00 3.63
N PHE A 92 17.28 -3.46 4.26
CA PHE A 92 16.27 -2.64 4.91
C PHE A 92 16.50 -2.47 6.42
N LYS A 93 16.93 -3.53 7.12
CA LYS A 93 17.09 -3.54 8.58
C LYS A 93 17.92 -2.41 9.17
N PRO A 94 19.09 -2.03 8.60
CA PRO A 94 19.86 -0.92 9.15
C PRO A 94 19.07 0.39 9.23
N TRP A 95 18.24 0.64 8.22
CA TRP A 95 17.41 1.83 8.13
C TRP A 95 16.17 1.76 9.03
N VAL A 96 15.53 0.58 9.11
CA VAL A 96 14.39 0.36 10.03
C VAL A 96 14.83 0.55 11.48
N VAL A 97 15.94 -0.05 11.88
CA VAL A 97 16.42 0.04 13.28
C VAL A 97 17.06 1.39 13.56
N GLY A 98 18.03 1.82 12.74
CA GLY A 98 18.73 3.10 12.93
C GLY A 98 17.79 4.29 12.80
N GLY A 99 16.95 4.29 11.76
CA GLY A 99 15.94 5.33 11.56
C GLY A 99 14.94 5.38 12.70
N GLY A 100 14.42 4.21 13.14
CA GLY A 100 13.49 4.13 14.26
C GLY A 100 14.06 4.63 15.60
N ILE A 101 15.32 4.30 15.92
CA ILE A 101 15.97 4.76 17.17
C ILE A 101 16.24 6.26 17.13
N ILE A 102 16.86 6.77 16.07
CA ILE A 102 17.25 8.18 15.97
C ILE A 102 16.01 9.07 15.95
N SER A 103 15.00 8.74 15.14
CA SER A 103 13.75 9.50 15.10
C SER A 103 13.03 9.49 16.45
N ALA A 104 13.01 8.35 17.16
CA ALA A 104 12.39 8.22 18.47
C ALA A 104 13.06 9.13 19.53
N VAL A 105 14.38 9.15 19.59
CA VAL A 105 15.13 10.01 20.53
C VAL A 105 14.85 11.49 20.25
N ILE A 106 14.85 11.88 18.98
CA ILE A 106 14.61 13.27 18.61
C ILE A 106 13.14 13.66 18.85
N LEU A 107 12.18 12.74 18.58
CA LEU A 107 10.77 12.99 18.90
C LEU A 107 10.58 13.31 20.37
N ALA A 108 11.18 12.53 21.27
CA ALA A 108 11.11 12.82 22.70
C ALA A 108 11.72 14.20 23.06
N ALA A 109 12.82 14.59 22.41
CA ALA A 109 13.42 15.91 22.60
C ALA A 109 12.52 17.06 22.11
N LEU A 110 11.76 16.86 21.03
CA LEU A 110 10.82 17.86 20.50
C LEU A 110 9.62 18.14 21.44
N PHE A 111 9.32 17.22 22.37
CA PHE A 111 8.34 17.43 23.44
C PHE A 111 8.96 18.08 24.69
N THR A 112 9.97 18.93 24.49
CA THR A 112 10.62 19.67 25.58
C THR A 112 10.84 21.13 25.21
N PRO A 113 10.89 22.04 26.20
CA PRO A 113 11.28 23.41 25.99
C PRO A 113 12.79 23.58 25.78
N LEU A 114 13.57 22.49 25.58
CA LEU A 114 15.03 22.46 25.43
C LEU A 114 15.75 23.29 26.49
N GLY A 115 15.47 23.00 27.77
CA GLY A 115 16.06 23.69 28.90
C GLY A 115 15.57 25.13 29.10
N GLY A 116 14.37 25.47 28.63
CA GLY A 116 13.81 26.82 28.73
C GLY A 116 14.24 27.77 27.61
N LEU A 117 14.88 27.22 26.57
CA LEU A 117 15.34 28.01 25.42
C LEU A 117 14.17 28.64 24.65
N ASN A 118 12.97 28.01 24.68
CA ASN A 118 11.74 28.51 24.11
C ASN A 118 11.33 29.90 24.62
N LEU A 119 11.66 30.24 25.86
CA LEU A 119 11.38 31.55 26.47
C LEU A 119 12.62 32.44 26.55
N SER A 120 13.79 31.87 26.82
CA SER A 120 15.05 32.65 26.98
C SER A 120 15.61 33.15 25.65
N SER A 121 15.48 32.35 24.56
CA SER A 121 15.94 32.69 23.21
C SER A 121 15.01 32.07 22.14
N PRO A 122 13.79 32.59 22.00
CA PRO A 122 12.74 31.94 21.18
C PRO A 122 13.11 31.70 19.73
N TYR A 123 13.78 32.67 19.08
CA TYR A 123 14.21 32.50 17.68
C TYR A 123 15.31 31.43 17.52
N LEU A 124 16.24 31.32 18.50
CA LEU A 124 17.22 30.23 18.49
C LEU A 124 16.52 28.89 18.71
N TYR A 125 15.51 28.86 19.59
CA TYR A 125 14.67 27.68 19.76
C TYR A 125 14.03 27.22 18.43
N LEU A 126 13.41 28.14 17.65
CA LEU A 126 12.81 27.84 16.36
C LEU A 126 13.81 27.24 15.36
N ILE A 127 15.05 27.76 15.34
CA ILE A 127 16.11 27.25 14.46
C ILE A 127 16.50 25.82 14.87
N ILE A 128 16.76 25.60 16.17
CA ILE A 128 17.11 24.26 16.68
C ILE A 128 15.97 23.29 16.48
N PHE A 129 14.73 23.73 16.76
CA PHE A 129 13.53 22.94 16.51
C PHE A 129 13.43 22.52 15.05
N ALA A 130 13.61 23.43 14.10
CA ALA A 130 13.54 23.13 12.66
C ALA A 130 14.62 22.10 12.27
N ILE A 131 15.84 22.23 12.79
CA ILE A 131 16.94 21.27 12.54
C ILE A 131 16.59 19.90 13.12
N LEU A 132 16.14 19.84 14.38
CA LEU A 132 15.76 18.59 15.02
C LEU A 132 14.58 17.94 14.29
N TYR A 133 13.57 18.73 13.91
CA TYR A 133 12.39 18.23 13.22
C TYR A 133 12.75 17.63 11.87
N ILE A 134 13.54 18.32 11.01
CA ILE A 134 13.93 17.79 9.70
C ILE A 134 14.81 16.53 9.83
N VAL A 135 15.73 16.49 10.82
CA VAL A 135 16.56 15.31 11.07
C VAL A 135 15.68 14.13 11.53
N MET A 136 14.76 14.36 12.47
CA MET A 136 13.79 13.36 12.91
C MET A 136 12.99 12.82 11.73
N ASP A 137 12.47 13.70 10.90
CA ASP A 137 11.60 13.38 9.77
C ASP A 137 12.33 12.55 8.70
N ILE A 138 13.59 12.92 8.38
CA ILE A 138 14.44 12.15 7.46
C ILE A 138 14.68 10.72 8.00
N PHE A 139 15.04 10.58 9.27
CA PHE A 139 15.27 9.26 9.87
C PHE A 139 13.99 8.45 10.04
N TYR A 140 12.88 9.12 10.33
CA TYR A 140 11.56 8.48 10.32
C TYR A 140 11.19 7.98 8.91
N SER A 141 11.42 8.76 7.86
CA SER A 141 11.19 8.34 6.49
C SER A 141 12.08 7.16 6.07
N PHE A 142 13.33 7.10 6.54
CA PHE A 142 14.17 5.90 6.39
C PHE A 142 13.55 4.66 7.08
N ASN A 143 13.00 4.84 8.29
CA ASN A 143 12.29 3.78 8.99
C ASN A 143 11.02 3.36 8.24
N ASP A 144 10.17 4.30 7.83
CA ASP A 144 8.89 4.06 7.16
C ASP A 144 9.07 3.35 5.81
N VAL A 145 9.86 3.95 4.91
CA VAL A 145 10.14 3.38 3.59
C VAL A 145 10.84 2.04 3.72
N GLY A 146 11.82 1.93 4.63
CA GLY A 146 12.53 0.67 4.90
C GLY A 146 11.61 -0.42 5.42
N PHE A 147 10.73 -0.10 6.36
CA PHE A 147 9.78 -1.02 6.98
C PHE A 147 8.81 -1.61 5.96
N TRP A 148 8.06 -0.78 5.25
CA TRP A 148 7.07 -1.27 4.29
C TRP A 148 7.69 -1.91 3.05
N SER A 149 8.87 -1.44 2.61
CA SER A 149 9.62 -2.07 1.50
C SER A 149 10.27 -3.40 1.87
N MET A 150 10.47 -3.68 3.16
CA MET A 150 11.02 -4.96 3.63
C MET A 150 10.00 -6.11 3.54
N LEU A 151 8.70 -5.85 3.56
CA LEU A 151 7.64 -6.87 3.57
C LEU A 151 7.80 -7.95 2.48
N PRO A 152 8.06 -7.62 1.21
CA PRO A 152 8.33 -8.63 0.18
C PRO A 152 9.61 -9.44 0.44
N ALA A 153 10.59 -8.90 1.19
CA ALA A 153 11.85 -9.56 1.50
C ALA A 153 11.77 -10.57 2.66
N LEU A 154 10.65 -10.62 3.38
CA LEU A 154 10.49 -11.50 4.53
C LEU A 154 10.10 -12.94 4.16
N SER A 155 9.50 -13.15 2.99
CA SER A 155 9.14 -14.49 2.52
C SER A 155 9.03 -14.54 0.99
N PHE A 156 9.49 -15.64 0.38
CA PHE A 156 9.22 -15.94 -1.03
C PHE A 156 7.81 -16.51 -1.21
N ASN A 157 7.23 -17.13 -0.18
CA ASN A 157 5.87 -17.66 -0.22
C ASN A 157 4.86 -16.50 -0.11
N SER A 158 4.03 -16.30 -1.15
CA SER A 158 3.03 -15.24 -1.20
C SER A 158 2.00 -15.35 -0.07
N HIS A 159 1.53 -16.56 0.27
CA HIS A 159 0.55 -16.78 1.33
C HIS A 159 1.11 -16.41 2.73
N GLU A 160 2.39 -16.72 2.99
CA GLU A 160 3.06 -16.30 4.22
C GLU A 160 3.25 -14.78 4.27
N ARG A 161 3.58 -14.18 3.14
CA ARG A 161 3.71 -12.73 2.99
C ARG A 161 2.38 -12.01 3.26
N ASP A 162 1.27 -12.56 2.74
CA ASP A 162 -0.08 -12.02 2.98
C ASP A 162 -0.46 -12.11 4.46
N LYS A 163 -0.10 -13.21 5.16
CA LYS A 163 -0.28 -13.32 6.61
C LYS A 163 0.55 -12.28 7.36
N ILE A 164 1.84 -12.12 7.01
CA ILE A 164 2.71 -11.11 7.64
C ILE A 164 2.11 -9.71 7.43
N ALA A 165 1.66 -9.38 6.22
CA ALA A 165 1.03 -8.11 5.89
C ALA A 165 -0.26 -7.88 6.70
N THR A 166 -1.11 -8.91 6.84
CA THR A 166 -2.35 -8.83 7.63
C THR A 166 -2.06 -8.57 9.10
N PHE A 167 -1.14 -9.34 9.71
CA PHE A 167 -0.74 -9.12 11.10
C PHE A 167 -0.09 -7.75 11.31
N ALA A 168 0.74 -7.30 10.37
CA ALA A 168 1.32 -5.96 10.40
C ALA A 168 0.23 -4.89 10.35
N ARG A 169 -0.79 -5.04 9.50
CA ARG A 169 -1.90 -4.09 9.40
C ARG A 169 -2.73 -4.02 10.68
N VAL A 170 -2.97 -5.16 11.33
CA VAL A 170 -3.62 -5.18 12.66
C VAL A 170 -2.75 -4.46 13.68
N GLY A 171 -1.45 -4.77 13.75
CA GLY A 171 -0.50 -4.09 14.64
C GLY A 171 -0.49 -2.58 14.43
N SER A 172 -0.40 -2.13 13.18
CA SER A 172 -0.47 -0.72 12.75
C SER A 172 -1.76 -0.04 13.23
N THR A 173 -2.92 -0.64 12.97
CA THR A 173 -4.21 -0.10 13.38
C THR A 173 -4.30 0.05 14.92
N VAL A 174 -3.91 -0.99 15.65
CA VAL A 174 -3.92 -0.94 17.13
C VAL A 174 -2.91 0.09 17.64
N GLY A 175 -1.69 0.13 17.09
CA GLY A 175 -0.63 1.08 17.48
C GLY A 175 -1.06 2.54 17.31
N GLY A 176 -1.63 2.87 16.15
CA GLY A 176 -2.11 4.22 15.88
C GLY A 176 -3.26 4.66 16.79
N GLN A 177 -4.24 3.78 17.02
CA GLN A 177 -5.45 4.14 17.79
C GLN A 177 -5.25 4.08 19.31
N ILE A 178 -4.39 3.19 19.83
CA ILE A 178 -4.15 3.07 21.26
C ILE A 178 -3.54 4.34 21.87
N VAL A 179 -2.79 5.10 21.07
CA VAL A 179 -2.25 6.41 21.51
C VAL A 179 -3.38 7.33 21.95
N GLY A 180 -4.47 7.43 21.19
CA GLY A 180 -5.65 8.19 21.56
C GLY A 180 -6.32 7.70 22.85
N PHE A 181 -6.31 6.37 23.09
CA PHE A 181 -6.84 5.80 24.32
C PHE A 181 -6.03 6.19 25.56
N VAL A 182 -4.70 6.18 25.49
CA VAL A 182 -3.84 6.35 26.66
C VAL A 182 -3.32 7.77 26.85
N ILE A 183 -3.36 8.64 25.84
CA ILE A 183 -2.66 9.95 25.85
C ILE A 183 -3.04 10.81 27.06
N MET A 184 -4.29 11.18 27.22
CA MET A 184 -4.68 12.10 28.28
C MET A 184 -4.59 11.50 29.69
N PRO A 185 -5.02 10.23 29.95
CA PRO A 185 -4.78 9.60 31.26
C PRO A 185 -3.30 9.58 31.65
N MET A 186 -2.40 9.25 30.73
CA MET A 186 -0.96 9.19 31.03
C MET A 186 -0.35 10.58 31.21
N ILE A 187 -0.66 11.53 30.34
CA ILE A 187 -0.17 12.90 30.47
C ILE A 187 -0.58 13.45 31.84
N LEU A 188 -1.86 13.36 32.21
CA LEU A 188 -2.36 13.88 33.46
C LEU A 188 -1.84 13.14 34.69
N PHE A 189 -1.54 11.84 34.57
CA PHE A 189 -0.93 11.05 35.64
C PHE A 189 0.50 11.49 35.94
N PHE A 190 1.29 11.81 34.89
CA PHE A 190 2.69 12.22 35.03
C PHE A 190 2.88 13.73 35.22
N SER A 191 1.84 14.52 35.02
CA SER A 191 1.86 15.97 35.23
C SER A 191 1.88 16.34 36.70
N ALA A 192 2.73 17.30 37.06
CA ALA A 192 2.69 17.90 38.39
C ALA A 192 1.51 18.87 38.54
N ASN A 193 1.13 19.54 37.44
CA ASN A 193 -0.02 20.43 37.37
C ASN A 193 -0.94 20.02 36.23
N GLN A 194 -2.24 19.86 36.51
CA GLN A 194 -3.21 19.40 35.50
C GLN A 194 -3.65 20.49 34.52
N ASN A 195 -3.36 21.77 34.77
CA ASN A 195 -3.63 22.89 33.87
C ASN A 195 -5.00 22.86 33.20
N GLY A 196 -6.07 22.69 33.98
CA GLY A 196 -7.42 22.59 33.42
C GLY A 196 -7.72 21.34 32.60
N GLY A 197 -6.89 20.29 32.73
CA GLY A 197 -7.05 19.02 32.03
C GLY A 197 -6.15 18.84 30.80
N THR A 198 -5.22 19.78 30.54
CA THR A 198 -4.26 19.68 29.41
C THR A 198 -2.91 19.08 29.84
N GLY A 199 -2.65 18.99 31.16
CA GLY A 199 -1.38 18.53 31.71
C GLY A 199 -0.30 19.62 31.73
N ASP A 200 0.93 19.23 31.92
CA ASP A 200 2.10 20.10 31.87
C ASP A 200 3.21 19.50 31.00
N ASP A 201 4.30 20.26 30.75
CA ASP A 201 5.43 19.85 29.93
C ASP A 201 6.05 18.51 30.38
N ARG A 202 6.07 18.24 31.71
CA ARG A 202 6.58 16.99 32.25
C ARG A 202 5.70 15.80 31.80
N GLY A 203 4.39 15.95 31.91
CA GLY A 203 3.45 14.90 31.49
C GLY A 203 3.56 14.60 30.00
N TRP A 204 3.62 15.63 29.15
CA TRP A 204 3.79 15.50 27.72
C TRP A 204 5.13 14.86 27.34
N PHE A 205 6.23 15.29 27.97
CA PHE A 205 7.57 14.72 27.73
C PHE A 205 7.62 13.23 28.10
N ILE A 206 7.15 12.86 29.32
CA ILE A 206 7.19 11.46 29.77
C ILE A 206 6.35 10.58 28.86
N PHE A 207 5.18 11.05 28.46
CA PHE A 207 4.34 10.31 27.51
C PHE A 207 5.05 10.12 26.16
N ALA A 208 5.60 11.18 25.60
CA ALA A 208 6.36 11.12 24.35
C ALA A 208 7.57 10.19 24.46
N ALA A 209 8.30 10.23 25.57
CA ALA A 209 9.44 9.35 25.82
C ALA A 209 9.03 7.87 25.91
N ILE A 210 7.86 7.55 26.48
CA ILE A 210 7.33 6.17 26.51
C ILE A 210 6.98 5.71 25.11
N ILE A 211 6.27 6.50 24.30
CA ILE A 211 5.94 6.13 22.92
C ILE A 211 7.21 6.02 22.08
N ALA A 212 8.17 6.92 22.24
CA ALA A 212 9.47 6.86 21.57
C ALA A 212 10.24 5.57 21.96
N ALA A 213 10.25 5.20 23.22
CA ALA A 213 10.88 3.96 23.69
C ALA A 213 10.19 2.72 23.08
N ILE A 214 8.86 2.70 23.04
CA ILE A 214 8.09 1.63 22.39
C ILE A 214 8.46 1.53 20.91
N ALA A 215 8.51 2.63 20.17
CA ALA A 215 8.87 2.66 18.77
C ALA A 215 10.31 2.16 18.53
N ALA A 216 11.27 2.59 19.34
CA ALA A 216 12.66 2.14 19.26
C ALA A 216 12.79 0.64 19.58
N ILE A 217 12.15 0.15 20.65
CA ILE A 217 12.20 -1.26 21.07
C ILE A 217 11.58 -2.16 19.98
N THR A 218 10.43 -1.75 19.43
CA THR A 218 9.77 -2.53 18.38
C THR A 218 10.55 -2.51 17.07
N ALA A 219 11.21 -1.40 16.70
CA ALA A 219 12.12 -1.32 15.56
C ALA A 219 13.32 -2.28 15.73
N ILE A 220 13.92 -2.32 16.93
CA ILE A 220 14.97 -3.30 17.29
C ILE A 220 14.39 -4.72 17.18
N GLY A 221 13.18 -4.94 17.68
CA GLY A 221 12.46 -6.22 17.58
C GLY A 221 12.32 -6.70 16.14
N VAL A 222 12.01 -5.81 15.19
CA VAL A 222 12.01 -6.13 13.75
C VAL A 222 13.41 -6.56 13.29
N GLY A 223 14.45 -5.79 13.64
CA GLY A 223 15.82 -6.09 13.26
C GLY A 223 16.28 -7.49 13.71
N VAL A 224 15.91 -7.90 14.93
CA VAL A 224 16.30 -9.19 15.53
C VAL A 224 15.35 -10.32 15.16
N GLY A 225 14.06 -10.03 15.04
CA GLY A 225 12.99 -11.04 14.86
C GLY A 225 12.72 -11.43 13.42
N THR A 226 13.18 -10.65 12.44
CA THR A 226 12.98 -10.92 11.02
C THR A 226 14.28 -11.38 10.34
N HIS A 227 14.15 -11.97 9.16
CA HIS A 227 15.27 -12.32 8.30
C HIS A 227 14.96 -11.92 6.86
N GLU A 228 15.81 -11.07 6.27
CA GLU A 228 15.68 -10.66 4.87
C GLU A 228 16.19 -11.76 3.95
N GLN A 229 15.33 -12.24 3.06
CA GLN A 229 15.72 -13.19 2.03
C GLN A 229 16.33 -12.44 0.85
N GLN A 230 17.61 -12.68 0.58
CA GLN A 230 18.31 -12.09 -0.56
C GLN A 230 17.85 -12.74 -1.86
N SER A 231 17.56 -11.93 -2.87
CA SER A 231 17.20 -12.37 -4.21
C SER A 231 17.84 -11.45 -5.25
N LEU A 232 18.62 -12.03 -6.15
CA LEU A 232 19.22 -11.34 -7.30
C LEU A 232 18.17 -10.64 -8.19
N LEU A 233 16.93 -11.13 -8.18
CA LEU A 233 15.81 -10.54 -8.93
C LEU A 233 15.35 -9.16 -8.42
N ARG A 234 15.84 -8.71 -7.26
CA ARG A 234 15.47 -7.43 -6.64
C ARG A 234 16.54 -6.34 -6.81
N GLU A 235 17.71 -6.69 -7.34
CA GLU A 235 18.81 -5.74 -7.50
C GLU A 235 18.62 -4.76 -8.65
N ASN A 236 17.78 -5.09 -9.65
CA ASN A 236 17.53 -4.29 -10.84
C ASN A 236 16.18 -3.57 -10.85
N LYS A 237 15.86 -2.78 -9.81
CA LYS A 237 14.73 -1.84 -9.89
C LYS A 237 15.19 -0.52 -10.50
N GLU A 238 14.50 -0.07 -11.55
CA GLU A 238 14.65 1.30 -12.06
C GLU A 238 14.36 2.32 -10.96
N GLN A 239 15.18 3.37 -10.90
CA GLN A 239 15.10 4.42 -9.90
C GLN A 239 13.81 5.24 -10.10
N THR A 240 12.91 5.19 -9.14
CA THR A 240 11.71 6.02 -9.15
C THR A 240 12.06 7.47 -8.83
N LYS A 241 11.77 8.40 -9.76
CA LYS A 241 11.92 9.84 -9.54
C LYS A 241 10.55 10.45 -9.25
N LEU A 242 10.48 11.40 -8.33
CA LEU A 242 9.24 12.12 -8.01
C LEU A 242 8.59 12.72 -9.27
N LYS A 243 9.40 13.23 -10.21
CA LYS A 243 8.93 13.73 -11.51
C LYS A 243 8.15 12.68 -12.30
N ASP A 244 8.56 11.41 -12.22
CA ASP A 244 7.91 10.32 -12.95
C ASP A 244 6.56 9.96 -12.29
N VAL A 245 6.46 10.05 -10.96
CA VAL A 245 5.18 9.91 -10.23
C VAL A 245 4.18 10.97 -10.69
N PHE A 246 4.57 12.23 -10.75
CA PHE A 246 3.71 13.31 -11.26
C PHE A 246 3.36 13.13 -12.73
N LYS A 247 4.29 12.66 -13.55
CA LYS A 247 4.05 12.39 -14.97
C LYS A 247 3.01 11.29 -15.18
N VAL A 248 3.11 10.18 -14.44
CA VAL A 248 2.13 9.08 -14.47
C VAL A 248 0.79 9.56 -13.95
N LEU A 249 0.76 10.29 -12.83
CA LEU A 249 -0.46 10.85 -12.25
C LEU A 249 -1.23 11.72 -13.25
N VAL A 250 -0.55 12.62 -13.96
CA VAL A 250 -1.22 13.55 -14.92
C VAL A 250 -1.65 12.82 -16.20
N LYS A 251 -0.88 11.84 -16.67
CA LYS A 251 -1.19 11.11 -17.91
C LYS A 251 -2.32 10.09 -17.74
N ASN A 252 -2.48 9.52 -16.54
CA ASN A 252 -3.54 8.58 -16.22
C ASN A 252 -4.72 9.34 -15.59
N ASP A 253 -5.72 9.69 -16.39
CA ASP A 253 -6.86 10.51 -15.97
C ASP A 253 -7.74 9.84 -14.89
N GLN A 254 -7.81 8.51 -14.86
CA GLN A 254 -8.53 7.80 -13.80
C GLN A 254 -7.74 7.86 -12.50
N LEU A 255 -6.43 7.61 -12.53
CA LEU A 255 -5.55 7.78 -11.37
C LEU A 255 -5.61 9.22 -10.84
N PHE A 256 -5.53 10.21 -11.73
CA PHE A 256 -5.64 11.63 -11.34
C PHE A 256 -6.97 11.93 -10.65
N SER A 257 -8.08 11.45 -11.20
CA SER A 257 -9.41 11.68 -10.65
C SER A 257 -9.60 11.03 -9.28
N ILE A 258 -9.11 9.79 -9.12
CA ILE A 258 -9.13 9.06 -7.84
C ILE A 258 -8.24 9.78 -6.83
N ALA A 259 -7.03 10.19 -7.22
CA ALA A 259 -6.08 10.90 -6.38
C ALA A 259 -6.65 12.23 -5.87
N MET A 260 -7.29 13.02 -6.74
CA MET A 260 -7.93 14.28 -6.34
C MET A 260 -9.12 14.07 -5.41
N SER A 261 -9.96 13.07 -5.68
CA SER A 261 -11.05 12.71 -4.77
C SER A 261 -10.51 12.29 -3.40
N TYR A 262 -9.48 11.45 -3.38
CA TYR A 262 -8.84 10.99 -2.16
C TYR A 262 -8.13 12.11 -1.39
N LEU A 263 -7.49 13.04 -2.08
CA LEU A 263 -6.83 14.19 -1.45
C LEU A 263 -7.81 15.03 -0.63
N PHE A 264 -8.95 15.39 -1.21
CA PHE A 264 -9.98 16.14 -0.47
C PHE A 264 -10.56 15.32 0.68
N TYR A 265 -10.81 14.03 0.45
CA TYR A 265 -11.28 13.12 1.49
C TYR A 265 -10.29 13.04 2.65
N THR A 266 -9.03 12.67 2.39
CA THR A 266 -8.02 12.46 3.43
C THR A 266 -7.66 13.74 4.18
N THR A 267 -7.64 14.91 3.48
CA THR A 267 -7.44 16.22 4.14
C THR A 267 -8.59 16.52 5.10
N GLY A 268 -9.83 16.30 4.68
CA GLY A 268 -11.01 16.53 5.53
C GLY A 268 -11.02 15.65 6.78
N ILE A 269 -10.77 14.34 6.65
CA ILE A 269 -10.77 13.45 7.81
C ILE A 269 -9.58 13.72 8.74
N THR A 270 -8.39 13.99 8.19
CA THR A 270 -7.19 14.29 8.99
C THR A 270 -7.39 15.57 9.80
N LEU A 271 -8.02 16.58 9.22
CA LEU A 271 -8.32 17.83 9.93
C LEU A 271 -9.25 17.58 11.12
N VAL A 272 -10.35 16.82 10.94
CA VAL A 272 -11.26 16.47 12.06
C VAL A 272 -10.55 15.67 13.13
N ASN A 273 -9.88 14.57 12.73
CA ASN A 273 -9.19 13.67 13.67
C ASN A 273 -8.13 14.40 14.51
N SER A 274 -7.41 15.35 13.91
CA SER A 274 -6.41 16.15 14.64
C SER A 274 -7.02 17.23 15.54
N MET A 275 -8.27 17.64 15.27
CA MET A 275 -8.98 18.63 16.09
C MET A 275 -9.86 18.01 17.18
N GLU A 276 -10.08 16.68 17.18
CA GLU A 276 -10.92 16.00 18.16
C GLU A 276 -10.46 16.24 19.60
N LEU A 277 -9.16 16.11 19.88
CA LEU A 277 -8.63 16.33 21.22
C LEU A 277 -8.85 17.78 21.70
N TYR A 278 -8.77 18.79 20.81
CA TYR A 278 -9.13 20.17 21.14
C TYR A 278 -10.62 20.30 21.50
N TYR A 279 -11.49 19.61 20.77
CA TYR A 279 -12.93 19.63 21.08
C TYR A 279 -13.20 19.06 22.47
N PHE A 280 -12.63 17.90 22.80
CA PHE A 280 -12.78 17.28 24.12
C PHE A 280 -12.19 18.14 25.23
N THR A 281 -11.08 18.81 24.98
CA THR A 281 -10.39 19.65 25.97
C THR A 281 -11.13 20.95 26.20
N TYR A 282 -11.43 21.68 25.12
CA TYR A 282 -11.84 23.07 25.22
C TYR A 282 -13.37 23.30 25.04
N ILE A 283 -14.07 22.44 24.35
CA ILE A 283 -15.53 22.58 24.14
C ILE A 283 -16.30 21.69 25.09
N LEU A 284 -15.95 20.41 25.17
CA LEU A 284 -16.53 19.48 26.12
C LEU A 284 -16.05 19.73 27.57
N GLY A 285 -14.84 20.33 27.73
CA GLY A 285 -14.23 20.58 29.04
C GLY A 285 -13.77 19.30 29.76
N ASN A 286 -13.60 18.20 29.05
CA ASN A 286 -13.24 16.90 29.61
C ASN A 286 -12.25 16.15 28.70
N ALA A 287 -10.98 16.53 28.73
CA ALA A 287 -9.91 15.91 27.95
C ALA A 287 -9.74 14.41 28.24
N LYS A 288 -10.02 13.96 29.50
CA LYS A 288 -9.93 12.54 29.87
C LYS A 288 -10.94 11.68 29.10
N ALA A 289 -12.12 12.22 28.78
CA ALA A 289 -13.15 11.51 28.02
C ALA A 289 -12.70 11.17 26.59
N PHE A 290 -11.66 11.82 26.05
CA PHE A 290 -11.06 11.46 24.76
C PHE A 290 -10.54 10.02 24.73
N SER A 291 -10.10 9.49 25.86
CA SER A 291 -9.67 8.08 25.96
C SER A 291 -10.80 7.10 25.65
N ILE A 292 -12.05 7.45 25.95
CA ILE A 292 -13.20 6.60 25.61
C ILE A 292 -13.30 6.48 24.09
N LEU A 293 -13.20 7.60 23.37
CA LEU A 293 -13.20 7.62 21.90
C LEU A 293 -12.01 6.82 21.33
N GLY A 294 -10.79 7.03 21.84
CA GLY A 294 -9.61 6.28 21.41
C GLY A 294 -9.73 4.77 21.63
N GLY A 295 -10.34 4.35 22.75
CA GLY A 295 -10.64 2.95 23.04
C GLY A 295 -11.66 2.36 22.07
N LEU A 296 -12.75 3.07 21.80
CA LEU A 296 -13.75 2.67 20.83
C LEU A 296 -13.16 2.58 19.42
N ASN A 297 -12.45 3.61 18.97
CA ASN A 297 -11.77 3.63 17.66
C ASN A 297 -10.82 2.45 17.48
N THR A 298 -10.10 2.01 18.53
CA THR A 298 -9.21 0.84 18.47
C THR A 298 -9.99 -0.42 18.13
N VAL A 299 -11.09 -0.70 18.82
CA VAL A 299 -11.91 -1.90 18.61
C VAL A 299 -12.65 -1.83 17.26
N VAL A 300 -13.30 -0.71 17.01
CA VAL A 300 -14.12 -0.50 15.81
C VAL A 300 -13.27 -0.47 14.56
N GLY A 301 -12.07 0.12 14.60
CA GLY A 301 -11.14 0.14 13.47
C GLY A 301 -10.74 -1.27 13.02
N VAL A 302 -10.41 -2.15 13.96
CA VAL A 302 -10.10 -3.57 13.65
C VAL A 302 -11.32 -4.27 13.05
N ILE A 303 -12.51 -4.10 13.63
CA ILE A 303 -13.75 -4.70 13.12
C ILE A 303 -14.05 -4.19 11.70
N SER A 304 -13.90 -2.90 11.45
CA SER A 304 -14.15 -2.31 10.12
C SER A 304 -13.25 -2.90 9.04
N VAL A 305 -11.97 -3.08 9.31
CA VAL A 305 -11.03 -3.71 8.37
C VAL A 305 -11.39 -5.18 8.10
N LEU A 306 -11.70 -5.94 9.16
CA LEU A 306 -12.04 -7.37 9.02
C LEU A 306 -13.37 -7.60 8.29
N THR A 307 -14.30 -6.65 8.35
CA THR A 307 -15.60 -6.75 7.67
C THR A 307 -15.57 -6.30 6.22
N PHE A 308 -14.52 -5.63 5.76
CA PHE A 308 -14.40 -5.13 4.38
C PHE A 308 -14.66 -6.18 3.30
N PRO A 309 -14.08 -7.42 3.33
CA PRO A 309 -14.36 -8.45 2.33
C PRO A 309 -15.84 -8.88 2.29
N MET A 310 -16.53 -8.82 3.44
CA MET A 310 -17.97 -9.14 3.52
C MET A 310 -18.82 -8.09 2.80
N PHE A 311 -18.43 -6.82 2.88
CA PHE A 311 -19.12 -5.74 2.17
C PHE A 311 -18.83 -5.80 0.67
N THR A 312 -17.59 -5.99 0.25
CA THR A 312 -17.20 -6.00 -1.17
C THR A 312 -17.70 -7.23 -1.92
N SER A 313 -17.99 -8.34 -1.24
CA SER A 313 -18.63 -9.52 -1.85
C SER A 313 -20.10 -9.29 -2.21
N LYS A 314 -20.78 -8.32 -1.59
CA LYS A 314 -22.23 -8.08 -1.77
C LYS A 314 -22.55 -6.73 -2.41
N ILE A 315 -21.66 -5.75 -2.27
CA ILE A 315 -21.89 -4.35 -2.65
C ILE A 315 -20.71 -3.88 -3.51
N SER A 316 -20.99 -3.25 -4.66
CA SER A 316 -19.91 -2.67 -5.48
C SER A 316 -19.13 -1.59 -4.72
N ARG A 317 -17.84 -1.47 -5.01
CA ARG A 317 -16.95 -0.49 -4.38
C ARG A 317 -17.46 0.94 -4.48
N LYS A 318 -18.09 1.34 -5.59
CA LYS A 318 -18.72 2.67 -5.74
C LYS A 318 -19.86 2.87 -4.75
N LYS A 319 -20.76 1.89 -4.58
CA LYS A 319 -21.86 1.99 -3.61
C LYS A 319 -21.35 2.01 -2.17
N LEU A 320 -20.30 1.22 -1.89
CA LEU A 320 -19.65 1.22 -0.58
C LEU A 320 -19.01 2.58 -0.28
N PHE A 321 -18.34 3.21 -1.26
CA PHE A 321 -17.80 4.56 -1.13
C PHE A 321 -18.88 5.59 -0.77
N TYR A 322 -19.97 5.64 -1.54
CA TYR A 322 -21.06 6.60 -1.28
C TYR A 322 -21.74 6.37 0.07
N GLY A 323 -22.02 5.13 0.43
CA GLY A 323 -22.59 4.79 1.73
C GLY A 323 -21.68 5.19 2.90
N SER A 324 -20.38 4.97 2.74
CA SER A 324 -19.37 5.36 3.71
C SER A 324 -19.28 6.89 3.87
N ILE A 325 -19.24 7.64 2.77
CA ILE A 325 -19.21 9.11 2.84
C ILE A 325 -20.52 9.68 3.41
N PHE A 326 -21.67 9.08 3.10
CA PHE A 326 -22.93 9.48 3.72
C PHE A 326 -22.90 9.28 5.24
N MET A 327 -22.39 8.15 5.71
CA MET A 327 -22.23 7.86 7.13
C MET A 327 -21.25 8.83 7.81
N LEU A 328 -20.12 9.14 7.15
CA LEU A 328 -19.18 10.18 7.59
C LEU A 328 -19.84 11.54 7.73
N ALA A 329 -20.62 11.98 6.74
CA ALA A 329 -21.32 13.26 6.75
C ALA A 329 -22.37 13.32 7.87
N LEU A 330 -23.10 12.23 8.08
CA LEU A 330 -24.05 12.11 9.17
C LEU A 330 -23.35 12.18 10.55
N GLY A 331 -22.24 11.46 10.71
CA GLY A 331 -21.41 11.52 11.91
C GLY A 331 -20.90 12.92 12.18
N LEU A 332 -20.36 13.59 11.16
CA LEU A 332 -19.87 14.96 11.25
C LEU A 332 -20.99 15.94 11.65
N LEU A 333 -22.19 15.78 11.10
CA LEU A 333 -23.36 16.59 11.43
C LEU A 333 -23.77 16.40 12.91
N ILE A 334 -23.91 15.16 13.37
CA ILE A 334 -24.25 14.85 14.76
C ILE A 334 -23.18 15.44 15.70
N PHE A 335 -21.91 15.26 15.37
CA PHE A 335 -20.79 15.77 16.17
C PHE A 335 -20.82 17.31 16.25
N ALA A 336 -21.08 18.01 15.15
CA ALA A 336 -21.14 19.48 15.10
C ALA A 336 -22.21 20.05 16.03
N PHE A 337 -23.35 19.36 16.17
CA PHE A 337 -24.46 19.78 17.02
C PHE A 337 -24.48 19.13 18.42
N ALA A 338 -23.52 18.26 18.73
CA ALA A 338 -23.45 17.54 20.01
C ALA A 338 -23.24 18.46 21.24
N GLY A 339 -22.64 19.64 21.04
CA GLY A 339 -22.37 20.59 22.12
C GLY A 339 -21.50 19.98 23.22
N GLN A 340 -21.99 20.00 24.46
CA GLN A 340 -21.32 19.40 25.63
C GLN A 340 -21.86 18.01 26.00
N SER A 341 -22.71 17.40 25.17
CA SER A 341 -23.21 16.05 25.42
C SER A 341 -22.19 15.01 25.02
N LEU A 342 -21.49 14.39 25.97
CA LEU A 342 -20.50 13.35 25.73
C LEU A 342 -21.08 12.21 24.87
N VAL A 343 -22.31 11.80 25.10
CA VAL A 343 -22.95 10.70 24.36
C VAL A 343 -23.12 11.06 22.89
N LEU A 344 -23.60 12.28 22.57
CA LEU A 344 -23.76 12.71 21.18
C LEU A 344 -22.40 12.94 20.50
N VAL A 345 -21.40 13.44 21.24
CA VAL A 345 -20.01 13.56 20.75
C VAL A 345 -19.47 12.21 20.37
N LEU A 346 -19.58 11.19 21.23
CA LEU A 346 -19.10 9.84 20.93
C LEU A 346 -19.86 9.20 19.76
N ILE A 347 -21.19 9.32 19.69
CA ILE A 347 -21.98 8.80 18.58
C ILE A 347 -21.55 9.46 17.25
N GLY A 348 -21.42 10.79 17.24
CA GLY A 348 -21.03 11.54 16.07
C GLY A 348 -19.62 11.19 15.61
N ALA A 349 -18.65 11.14 16.53
CA ALA A 349 -17.26 10.79 16.25
C ALA A 349 -17.12 9.35 15.76
N GLU A 350 -17.82 8.38 16.36
CA GLU A 350 -17.78 6.98 15.90
C GLU A 350 -18.43 6.79 14.53
N LEU A 351 -19.58 7.40 14.25
CA LEU A 351 -20.18 7.39 12.92
C LEU A 351 -19.26 8.04 11.86
N PHE A 352 -18.45 8.99 12.27
CA PHE A 352 -17.43 9.60 11.43
C PHE A 352 -16.20 8.67 11.25
N PHE A 353 -15.81 7.90 12.26
CA PHE A 353 -14.65 7.03 12.25
C PHE A 353 -14.88 5.69 11.52
N ILE A 354 -15.99 5.00 11.82
CA ILE A 354 -16.31 3.64 11.34
C ILE A 354 -16.06 3.45 9.83
N PRO A 355 -16.49 4.35 8.93
CA PRO A 355 -16.34 4.16 7.49
C PRO A 355 -14.96 4.54 6.96
N GLN A 356 -14.08 5.19 7.73
CA GLN A 356 -12.77 5.65 7.24
C GLN A 356 -11.89 4.49 6.71
N PRO A 357 -11.73 3.35 7.42
CA PRO A 357 -10.98 2.22 6.89
C PRO A 357 -11.60 1.62 5.62
N LEU A 358 -12.93 1.66 5.49
CA LEU A 358 -13.62 1.14 4.31
C LEU A 358 -13.34 2.01 3.07
N VAL A 359 -13.42 3.34 3.21
CA VAL A 359 -13.09 4.28 2.13
C VAL A 359 -11.63 4.14 1.72
N PHE A 360 -10.72 4.04 2.71
CA PHE A 360 -9.31 3.80 2.44
C PHE A 360 -9.07 2.56 1.57
N LEU A 361 -9.71 1.44 1.90
CA LEU A 361 -9.57 0.19 1.16
C LEU A 361 -10.21 0.27 -0.24
N VAL A 362 -11.37 0.93 -0.38
CA VAL A 362 -11.98 1.18 -1.70
C VAL A 362 -11.05 1.98 -2.60
N VAL A 363 -10.47 3.07 -2.08
CA VAL A 363 -9.55 3.91 -2.85
C VAL A 363 -8.28 3.13 -3.20
N LEU A 364 -7.70 2.40 -2.25
CA LEU A 364 -6.52 1.58 -2.49
C LEU A 364 -6.75 0.57 -3.63
N MET A 365 -7.87 -0.16 -3.60
CA MET A 365 -8.23 -1.09 -4.68
C MET A 365 -8.43 -0.37 -6.01
N THR A 366 -9.08 0.80 -6.01
CA THR A 366 -9.33 1.55 -7.26
C THR A 366 -8.03 2.14 -7.83
N ILE A 367 -7.07 2.57 -6.99
CA ILE A 367 -5.72 2.96 -7.43
C ILE A 367 -4.99 1.75 -8.02
N THR A 368 -5.10 0.57 -7.40
CA THR A 368 -4.51 -0.66 -7.94
C THR A 368 -5.07 -0.98 -9.33
N ASP A 369 -6.38 -0.94 -9.51
CA ASP A 369 -7.03 -1.17 -10.82
C ASP A 369 -6.63 -0.12 -11.87
N SER A 370 -6.24 1.09 -11.44
CA SER A 370 -5.77 2.13 -12.37
C SER A 370 -4.40 1.85 -12.96
N VAL A 371 -3.66 0.85 -12.47
CA VAL A 371 -2.41 0.36 -13.07
C VAL A 371 -2.70 -0.24 -14.43
N GLU A 372 -3.66 -1.18 -14.50
CA GLU A 372 -4.08 -1.83 -15.75
C GLU A 372 -4.71 -0.82 -16.73
N TYR A 373 -5.52 0.12 -16.21
CA TYR A 373 -6.05 1.22 -17.03
C TYR A 373 -4.92 2.08 -17.62
N GLY A 374 -3.91 2.43 -16.81
CA GLY A 374 -2.73 3.15 -17.26
C GLY A 374 -1.95 2.37 -18.31
N GLN A 375 -1.76 1.07 -18.12
CA GLN A 375 -1.08 0.19 -19.07
C GLN A 375 -1.81 0.14 -20.41
N LEU A 376 -3.14 -0.02 -20.42
CA LEU A 376 -3.94 0.00 -21.65
C LEU A 376 -3.83 1.35 -22.39
N LYS A 377 -3.81 2.47 -21.65
CA LYS A 377 -3.83 3.83 -22.21
C LYS A 377 -2.47 4.33 -22.65
N LEU A 378 -1.40 4.01 -21.90
CA LEU A 378 -0.05 4.56 -22.08
C LEU A 378 0.91 3.57 -22.75
N GLY A 379 0.53 2.29 -22.86
CA GLY A 379 1.34 1.25 -23.48
C GLY A 379 2.43 0.65 -22.57
N HIS A 380 2.59 1.15 -21.35
CA HIS A 380 3.57 0.64 -20.36
C HIS A 380 2.95 0.54 -18.95
N ARG A 381 3.47 -0.37 -18.12
CA ARG A 381 2.96 -0.65 -16.78
C ARG A 381 3.78 0.09 -15.73
N ASP A 382 3.18 1.08 -15.06
CA ASP A 382 3.79 1.91 -14.01
C ASP A 382 3.23 1.57 -12.61
N GLU A 383 3.35 0.32 -12.18
CA GLU A 383 2.73 -0.15 -10.93
C GLU A 383 3.29 0.56 -9.69
N SER A 384 4.61 0.58 -9.52
CA SER A 384 5.25 1.21 -8.35
C SER A 384 4.98 2.70 -8.27
N LEU A 385 5.00 3.40 -9.42
CA LEU A 385 4.71 4.83 -9.50
C LEU A 385 3.25 5.12 -9.16
N THR A 386 2.32 4.33 -9.67
CA THR A 386 0.88 4.48 -9.41
C THR A 386 0.55 4.27 -7.93
N LEU A 387 1.10 3.21 -7.30
CA LEU A 387 0.84 2.91 -5.90
C LEU A 387 1.50 3.90 -4.93
N SER A 388 2.59 4.58 -5.33
CA SER A 388 3.23 5.62 -4.51
C SER A 388 2.44 6.91 -4.40
N VAL A 389 1.44 7.13 -5.26
CA VAL A 389 0.58 8.32 -5.23
C VAL A 389 -0.16 8.44 -3.89
N ARG A 390 -0.71 7.34 -3.36
CA ARG A 390 -1.49 7.37 -2.11
C ARG A 390 -0.69 7.87 -0.90
N PRO A 391 0.47 7.30 -0.54
CA PRO A 391 1.27 7.80 0.59
C PRO A 391 1.67 9.27 0.42
N LEU A 392 1.95 9.71 -0.81
CA LEU A 392 2.23 11.10 -1.12
C LEU A 392 1.06 12.02 -0.74
N LEU A 393 -0.17 11.60 -1.07
CA LEU A 393 -1.38 12.37 -0.75
C LEU A 393 -1.68 12.39 0.75
N ASP A 394 -1.45 11.29 1.48
CA ASP A 394 -1.62 11.22 2.93
C ASP A 394 -0.69 12.20 3.65
N LYS A 395 0.59 12.24 3.26
CA LYS A 395 1.58 13.19 3.81
C LYS A 395 1.21 14.64 3.50
N PHE A 396 0.80 14.92 2.26
CA PHE A 396 0.36 16.26 1.87
C PHE A 396 -0.88 16.69 2.67
N ALA A 397 -1.86 15.83 2.84
CA ALA A 397 -3.05 16.10 3.65
C ALA A 397 -2.70 16.41 5.11
N GLY A 398 -1.76 15.66 5.69
CA GLY A 398 -1.22 15.94 7.03
C GLY A 398 -0.55 17.32 7.14
N ALA A 399 0.25 17.69 6.14
CA ALA A 399 0.89 19.01 6.09
C ALA A 399 -0.13 20.15 6.05
N VAL A 400 -1.14 20.04 5.16
CA VAL A 400 -2.22 21.03 5.02
C VAL A 400 -3.04 21.11 6.31
N SER A 401 -3.40 19.99 6.91
CA SER A 401 -4.17 19.95 8.16
C SER A 401 -3.42 20.64 9.29
N ASN A 402 -2.14 20.32 9.49
CA ASN A 402 -1.31 20.95 10.53
C ASN A 402 -1.18 22.47 10.31
N TRP A 403 -1.06 22.91 9.06
CA TRP A 403 -1.00 24.34 8.72
C TRP A 403 -2.31 25.07 9.06
N ILE A 404 -3.47 24.40 8.92
CA ILE A 404 -4.79 24.97 9.25
C ILE A 404 -5.00 25.01 10.77
N ILE A 405 -4.55 23.98 11.51
CA ILE A 405 -4.86 23.83 12.95
C ILE A 405 -4.18 24.95 13.79
N GLY A 406 -2.93 25.28 13.51
CA GLY A 406 -2.21 26.31 14.27
C GLY A 406 -2.93 27.67 14.28
N PRO A 407 -3.17 28.32 13.12
CA PRO A 407 -3.94 29.55 13.03
C PRO A 407 -5.35 29.43 13.60
N THR A 408 -5.99 28.25 13.46
CA THR A 408 -7.33 28.00 14.02
C THR A 408 -7.30 28.00 15.54
N ALA A 409 -6.33 27.35 16.17
CA ALA A 409 -6.17 27.34 17.62
C ALA A 409 -5.95 28.76 18.17
N ILE A 410 -5.14 29.58 17.49
CA ILE A 410 -4.91 30.99 17.83
C ILE A 410 -6.21 31.78 17.72
N ALA A 411 -6.89 31.70 16.56
CA ALA A 411 -8.12 32.43 16.30
C ALA A 411 -9.27 32.03 17.24
N ALA A 412 -9.28 30.77 17.68
CA ALA A 412 -10.22 30.24 18.65
C ALA A 412 -9.84 30.59 20.10
N GLY A 413 -8.63 31.07 20.34
CA GLY A 413 -8.12 31.32 21.70
C GLY A 413 -7.75 30.04 22.45
N MET A 414 -7.52 28.92 21.72
CA MET A 414 -7.17 27.60 22.28
C MET A 414 -5.64 27.41 22.33
N THR A 415 -4.94 28.37 22.93
CA THR A 415 -3.48 28.36 23.09
C THR A 415 -3.11 28.27 24.58
N ALA A 416 -1.82 28.39 24.91
CA ALA A 416 -1.32 28.21 26.28
C ALA A 416 -2.15 29.00 27.32
N GLY A 417 -2.48 28.34 28.43
CA GLY A 417 -3.29 28.91 29.51
C GLY A 417 -4.78 28.96 29.25
N ALA A 418 -5.28 28.56 28.08
CA ALA A 418 -6.71 28.51 27.77
C ALA A 418 -7.41 27.35 28.51
N THR A 419 -8.63 27.58 28.91
CA THR A 419 -9.53 26.58 29.48
C THR A 419 -10.91 26.69 28.85
N ALA A 420 -11.77 25.68 29.01
CA ALA A 420 -13.13 25.71 28.46
C ALA A 420 -13.93 26.95 28.91
N SER A 421 -13.65 27.48 30.11
CA SER A 421 -14.33 28.66 30.66
C SER A 421 -13.79 30.00 30.15
N THR A 422 -12.59 30.05 29.58
CA THR A 422 -11.96 31.28 29.07
C THR A 422 -12.22 31.55 27.60
N LEU A 423 -12.81 30.60 26.89
CA LEU A 423 -13.08 30.74 25.46
C LEU A 423 -14.23 31.70 25.18
N SER A 424 -14.04 32.55 24.19
CA SER A 424 -15.11 33.40 23.66
C SER A 424 -16.08 32.62 22.76
N ALA A 425 -17.33 33.04 22.71
CA ALA A 425 -18.32 32.43 21.80
C ALA A 425 -17.89 32.52 20.32
N SER A 426 -17.21 33.60 19.93
CA SER A 426 -16.66 33.75 18.57
C SER A 426 -15.53 32.76 18.30
N GLY A 427 -14.65 32.52 19.30
CA GLY A 427 -13.58 31.53 19.20
C GLY A 427 -14.11 30.12 19.00
N VAL A 428 -15.11 29.72 19.81
CA VAL A 428 -15.80 28.43 19.67
C VAL A 428 -16.44 28.29 18.29
N THR A 429 -17.07 29.35 17.78
CA THR A 429 -17.69 29.35 16.45
C THR A 429 -16.65 29.19 15.36
N THR A 430 -15.52 29.92 15.42
CA THR A 430 -14.41 29.80 14.47
C THR A 430 -13.86 28.38 14.45
N PHE A 431 -13.60 27.80 15.62
CA PHE A 431 -13.13 26.44 15.74
C PHE A 431 -14.11 25.43 15.09
N LYS A 432 -15.41 25.54 15.42
CA LYS A 432 -16.44 24.65 14.84
C LYS A 432 -16.59 24.80 13.34
N LEU A 433 -16.47 26.02 12.78
CA LEU A 433 -16.49 26.21 11.33
C LEU A 433 -15.33 25.49 10.65
N VAL A 434 -14.13 25.57 11.20
CA VAL A 434 -12.97 24.89 10.63
C VAL A 434 -13.06 23.39 10.82
N MET A 435 -13.46 22.91 12.00
CA MET A 435 -13.52 21.48 12.31
C MET A 435 -14.63 20.74 11.56
N PHE A 436 -15.78 21.40 11.29
CA PHE A 436 -16.95 20.71 10.73
C PHE A 436 -17.33 21.17 9.33
N LEU A 437 -17.36 22.49 9.07
CA LEU A 437 -17.80 22.99 7.76
C LEU A 437 -16.72 22.80 6.66
N ALA A 438 -15.44 23.06 6.97
CA ALA A 438 -14.39 22.87 5.99
C ALA A 438 -14.26 21.39 5.56
N PRO A 439 -14.21 20.39 6.47
CA PRO A 439 -14.24 18.99 6.07
C PRO A 439 -15.52 18.57 5.35
N ALA A 440 -16.69 19.09 5.72
CA ALA A 440 -17.94 18.81 5.00
C ALA A 440 -17.86 19.24 3.53
N ILE A 441 -17.31 20.44 3.27
CA ILE A 441 -17.07 20.95 1.91
C ILE A 441 -16.06 20.03 1.18
N MET A 442 -14.96 19.65 1.84
CA MET A 442 -13.95 18.76 1.26
C MET A 442 -14.55 17.38 0.92
N LEU A 443 -15.36 16.79 1.80
CA LEU A 443 -16.06 15.53 1.52
C LEU A 443 -17.05 15.68 0.36
N ALA A 444 -17.77 16.80 0.25
CA ALA A 444 -18.66 17.07 -0.87
C ALA A 444 -17.90 17.18 -2.20
N ILE A 445 -16.75 17.85 -2.21
CA ILE A 445 -15.86 17.94 -3.39
C ILE A 445 -15.33 16.56 -3.75
N SER A 446 -14.89 15.77 -2.76
CA SER A 446 -14.42 14.39 -2.96
C SER A 446 -15.50 13.55 -3.67
N VAL A 447 -16.72 13.55 -3.15
CA VAL A 447 -17.85 12.82 -3.75
C VAL A 447 -18.16 13.30 -5.15
N LEU A 448 -18.16 14.62 -5.37
CA LEU A 448 -18.43 15.21 -6.69
C LEU A 448 -17.40 14.74 -7.74
N ILE A 449 -16.11 14.77 -7.38
CA ILE A 449 -15.04 14.28 -8.26
C ILE A 449 -15.22 12.79 -8.51
N PHE A 450 -15.43 11.98 -7.45
CA PHE A 450 -15.59 10.54 -7.56
C PHE A 450 -16.80 10.18 -8.45
N ALA A 451 -17.94 10.83 -8.24
CA ALA A 451 -19.16 10.59 -8.99
C ALA A 451 -19.06 10.95 -10.47
N THR A 452 -18.39 12.08 -10.78
CA THR A 452 -18.38 12.64 -12.15
C THR A 452 -17.18 12.18 -12.97
N LYS A 453 -16.03 11.91 -12.34
CA LYS A 453 -14.76 11.68 -13.04
C LYS A 453 -14.24 10.24 -12.89
N VAL A 454 -14.53 9.53 -11.78
CA VAL A 454 -14.07 8.17 -11.59
C VAL A 454 -15.01 7.19 -12.29
N LYS A 455 -14.60 6.75 -13.48
CA LYS A 455 -15.33 5.78 -14.30
C LYS A 455 -14.94 4.33 -13.98
N LEU A 456 -13.71 4.15 -13.48
CA LEU A 456 -13.15 2.83 -13.20
C LEU A 456 -13.94 2.14 -12.08
N ASP A 457 -14.62 1.06 -12.43
CA ASP A 457 -15.31 0.14 -11.54
C ASP A 457 -14.92 -1.30 -11.85
N GLU A 458 -15.41 -2.26 -11.08
CA GLU A 458 -15.07 -3.68 -11.20
C GLU A 458 -15.39 -4.23 -12.60
N LYS A 459 -16.49 -3.76 -13.21
CA LYS A 459 -16.90 -4.20 -14.56
C LYS A 459 -16.01 -3.61 -15.66
N MET A 460 -15.64 -2.33 -15.51
CA MET A 460 -14.72 -1.67 -16.44
C MET A 460 -13.31 -2.26 -16.31
N HIS A 461 -12.86 -2.52 -15.08
CA HIS A 461 -11.57 -3.16 -14.83
C HIS A 461 -11.49 -4.55 -15.48
N ALA A 462 -12.51 -5.42 -15.30
CA ALA A 462 -12.54 -6.72 -15.96
C ALA A 462 -12.41 -6.61 -17.49
N LYS A 463 -13.15 -5.65 -18.11
CA LYS A 463 -13.03 -5.41 -19.56
C LYS A 463 -11.64 -4.93 -19.97
N ILE A 464 -10.98 -4.11 -19.15
CA ILE A 464 -9.62 -3.64 -19.40
C ILE A 464 -8.64 -4.81 -19.38
N VAL A 465 -8.76 -5.70 -18.39
CA VAL A 465 -7.93 -6.91 -18.30
C VAL A 465 -8.15 -7.78 -19.54
N ASP A 466 -9.40 -8.06 -19.92
CA ASP A 466 -9.74 -8.82 -21.13
C ASP A 466 -9.12 -8.18 -22.40
N GLN A 467 -9.18 -6.85 -22.54
CA GLN A 467 -8.59 -6.12 -23.66
C GLN A 467 -7.05 -6.19 -23.67
N LEU A 468 -6.42 -6.09 -22.51
CA LEU A 468 -4.97 -6.24 -22.39
C LEU A 468 -4.54 -7.65 -22.79
N GLU A 469 -5.26 -8.67 -22.36
CA GLU A 469 -5.00 -10.07 -22.72
C GLU A 469 -5.14 -10.29 -24.23
N GLN A 470 -6.21 -9.78 -24.84
CA GLN A 470 -6.42 -9.86 -26.30
C GLN A 470 -5.35 -9.07 -27.10
N THR A 471 -4.94 -7.90 -26.60
CA THR A 471 -3.90 -7.08 -27.26
C THR A 471 -2.55 -7.75 -27.16
N TRP A 472 -2.22 -8.36 -26.04
CA TRP A 472 -0.99 -9.12 -25.87
C TRP A 472 -0.96 -10.39 -26.71
N GLY A 473 -2.07 -11.09 -26.84
CA GLY A 473 -2.22 -12.20 -27.77
C GLY A 473 -1.93 -11.78 -29.22
N LYS A 474 -2.43 -10.60 -29.63
CA LYS A 474 -2.17 -10.05 -30.98
C LYS A 474 -0.73 -9.52 -31.15
N GLN A 475 -0.13 -8.92 -30.14
CA GLN A 475 1.27 -8.50 -30.17
C GLN A 475 2.24 -9.68 -30.15
N PHE A 476 1.85 -10.77 -29.51
CA PHE A 476 2.59 -12.02 -29.52
C PHE A 476 2.63 -12.63 -30.93
N ASN A 477 1.55 -12.42 -31.71
CA ASN A 477 1.41 -12.89 -33.09
C ASN A 477 2.05 -11.95 -34.14
N LYS A 478 2.26 -10.66 -33.83
CA LYS A 478 3.04 -9.74 -34.64
C LYS A 478 4.46 -9.71 -34.08
N GLY A 479 5.41 -10.37 -34.74
CA GLY A 479 6.84 -10.21 -34.47
C GLY A 479 7.18 -8.72 -34.42
N ASP A 480 7.92 -8.35 -33.39
CA ASP A 480 8.30 -6.98 -33.05
C ASP A 480 9.11 -6.33 -34.18
N ASP A 481 8.46 -5.51 -35.02
CA ASP A 481 9.08 -4.59 -35.99
C ASP A 481 9.24 -3.18 -35.38
N SER A 482 9.46 -3.03 -34.08
CA SER A 482 9.80 -1.75 -33.46
C SER A 482 11.21 -1.77 -32.91
N GLU A 483 12.14 -1.20 -33.70
CA GLU A 483 13.42 -0.66 -33.28
C GLU A 483 13.22 0.36 -32.16
N ASP A 484 13.45 -0.03 -30.90
CA ASP A 484 14.01 0.82 -29.84
C ASP A 484 14.37 -0.04 -28.61
N ALA A 485 15.44 -0.80 -28.73
CA ALA A 485 16.19 -1.31 -27.59
C ALA A 485 17.67 -1.32 -27.99
N THR A 486 18.39 -0.34 -27.48
CA THR A 486 19.87 -0.33 -27.54
C THR A 486 20.40 -1.64 -26.96
N PRO A 487 21.22 -2.38 -27.72
CA PRO A 487 21.74 -3.64 -27.20
C PRO A 487 22.92 -3.38 -26.26
N SER A 488 22.78 -3.82 -25.02
CA SER A 488 23.96 -4.11 -24.20
C SER A 488 24.56 -5.43 -24.67
N THR A 489 25.78 -5.33 -25.06
CA THR A 489 26.76 -6.21 -25.62
C THR A 489 26.73 -7.67 -25.17
N GLU A 490 26.92 -8.55 -26.20
CA GLU A 490 27.47 -9.91 -26.16
C GLU A 490 26.64 -11.04 -25.52
N THR A 491 25.83 -11.68 -26.38
CA THR A 491 25.88 -13.15 -26.47
C THR A 491 25.57 -13.56 -27.93
N ALA A 492 26.42 -14.40 -28.45
CA ALA A 492 26.50 -14.80 -29.85
C ALA A 492 25.19 -15.26 -30.46
N ALA A 493 24.87 -14.75 -31.65
CA ALA A 493 23.83 -15.22 -32.52
C ALA A 493 24.06 -16.70 -32.86
N VAL A 494 23.25 -17.60 -32.31
CA VAL A 494 23.13 -18.97 -32.81
C VAL A 494 22.20 -18.92 -34.03
N ALA A 495 22.76 -19.21 -35.20
CA ALA A 495 22.03 -19.30 -36.46
C ALA A 495 20.83 -20.28 -36.33
N PRO A 496 19.68 -19.99 -36.97
CA PRO A 496 18.48 -20.84 -36.90
C PRO A 496 18.81 -22.21 -37.51
N LYS A 497 18.84 -23.25 -36.68
CA LYS A 497 18.86 -24.61 -37.13
C LYS A 497 17.50 -24.90 -37.77
N THR A 498 17.48 -25.25 -39.05
CA THR A 498 16.35 -25.89 -39.72
C THR A 498 16.00 -27.14 -38.92
N GLY A 499 14.89 -27.12 -38.14
CA GLY A 499 14.61 -28.20 -37.21
C GLY A 499 13.14 -28.32 -36.86
N VAL A 500 12.81 -29.52 -36.60
CA VAL A 500 11.61 -29.98 -35.93
C VAL A 500 11.75 -29.63 -34.45
N THR A 501 10.70 -29.05 -33.84
CA THR A 501 10.65 -28.77 -32.40
C THR A 501 9.60 -29.67 -31.76
N ASP A 502 10.03 -30.53 -30.85
CA ASP A 502 9.14 -31.36 -30.04
C ASP A 502 8.58 -30.55 -28.88
N ILE A 503 7.28 -30.62 -28.68
CA ILE A 503 6.60 -30.00 -27.53
C ILE A 503 6.11 -31.12 -26.61
N PRO A 504 6.86 -31.40 -25.50
CA PRO A 504 6.40 -32.31 -24.47
C PRO A 504 5.25 -31.69 -23.66
N ALA A 505 4.55 -32.51 -22.92
CA ALA A 505 3.53 -32.07 -21.98
C ALA A 505 4.12 -31.17 -20.90
N PRO A 506 3.66 -29.93 -20.70
CA PRO A 506 4.16 -29.07 -19.63
C PRO A 506 3.65 -29.49 -18.25
N VAL A 507 2.65 -30.35 -18.17
CA VAL A 507 2.06 -30.89 -16.93
C VAL A 507 1.71 -32.35 -17.13
N ALA A 508 1.84 -33.16 -16.09
CA ALA A 508 1.39 -34.54 -16.13
C ALA A 508 -0.14 -34.64 -16.11
N GLY A 509 -0.74 -35.52 -16.89
CA GLY A 509 -2.20 -35.62 -16.95
C GLY A 509 -2.72 -36.47 -18.11
N THR A 510 -3.92 -36.16 -18.58
CA THR A 510 -4.57 -36.83 -19.73
C THR A 510 -4.74 -35.82 -20.87
N VAL A 511 -4.29 -36.15 -22.06
CA VAL A 511 -4.39 -35.31 -23.26
C VAL A 511 -5.88 -35.12 -23.65
N VAL A 512 -6.25 -33.89 -23.95
CA VAL A 512 -7.58 -33.50 -24.44
C VAL A 512 -7.42 -32.81 -25.78
N ASP A 513 -8.30 -33.13 -26.74
CA ASP A 513 -8.33 -32.42 -28.02
C ASP A 513 -8.74 -30.95 -27.76
N LEU A 514 -8.00 -30.02 -28.35
CA LEU A 514 -8.25 -28.58 -28.18
C LEU A 514 -9.70 -28.19 -28.56
N LYS A 515 -10.29 -28.89 -29.54
CA LYS A 515 -11.68 -28.70 -29.96
C LYS A 515 -12.70 -29.02 -28.88
N ASN A 516 -12.35 -29.83 -27.90
CA ASN A 516 -13.22 -30.24 -26.80
C ASN A 516 -13.11 -29.35 -25.56
N VAL A 517 -12.31 -28.32 -25.63
CA VAL A 517 -12.17 -27.33 -24.55
C VAL A 517 -13.39 -26.41 -24.56
N SER A 518 -13.93 -26.07 -23.40
CA SER A 518 -15.15 -25.26 -23.28
C SER A 518 -14.99 -23.78 -23.65
N ASP A 519 -13.77 -23.29 -23.78
CA ASP A 519 -13.48 -21.92 -24.23
C ASP A 519 -13.45 -21.85 -25.76
N PRO A 520 -14.36 -21.09 -26.40
CA PRO A 520 -14.46 -21.00 -27.87
C PRO A 520 -13.18 -20.45 -28.51
N ALA A 521 -12.46 -19.53 -27.90
CA ALA A 521 -11.26 -18.91 -28.47
C ALA A 521 -10.09 -19.90 -28.60
N PHE A 522 -10.04 -20.91 -27.76
CA PHE A 522 -9.08 -22.01 -27.88
C PHE A 522 -9.62 -23.14 -28.76
N ALA A 523 -10.90 -23.48 -28.64
CA ALA A 523 -11.51 -24.59 -29.36
C ALA A 523 -11.58 -24.38 -30.89
N ASP A 524 -11.77 -23.13 -31.34
CA ASP A 524 -11.80 -22.78 -32.77
C ASP A 524 -10.43 -22.56 -33.40
N GLY A 525 -9.35 -22.58 -32.56
CA GLY A 525 -7.97 -22.37 -32.96
C GLY A 525 -7.59 -20.92 -33.22
N SER A 526 -8.42 -19.94 -32.86
CA SER A 526 -8.11 -18.50 -32.99
C SER A 526 -6.90 -18.09 -32.13
N MET A 527 -6.64 -18.80 -31.02
CA MET A 527 -5.46 -18.61 -30.17
C MET A 527 -4.26 -19.47 -30.58
N GLY A 528 -4.29 -20.10 -31.75
CA GLY A 528 -3.25 -20.95 -32.30
C GLY A 528 -3.58 -22.44 -32.23
N GLN A 529 -2.75 -23.26 -32.92
CA GLN A 529 -2.87 -24.73 -32.92
C GLN A 529 -2.17 -25.31 -31.69
N GLY A 530 -2.72 -26.39 -31.11
CA GLY A 530 -2.15 -26.97 -29.91
C GLY A 530 -2.94 -28.15 -29.38
N PHE A 531 -2.80 -28.39 -28.09
CA PHE A 531 -3.49 -29.46 -27.34
C PHE A 531 -3.84 -28.97 -25.93
N ALA A 532 -4.68 -29.72 -25.24
CA ALA A 532 -4.97 -29.47 -23.84
C ALA A 532 -4.64 -30.70 -22.99
N ILE A 533 -4.47 -30.50 -21.69
CA ILE A 533 -4.19 -31.58 -20.73
C ILE A 533 -5.09 -31.40 -19.52
N LYS A 534 -5.83 -32.45 -19.15
CA LYS A 534 -6.49 -32.54 -17.85
C LYS A 534 -5.43 -32.91 -16.82
N PRO A 535 -5.02 -31.98 -15.93
CA PRO A 535 -3.85 -32.20 -15.09
C PRO A 535 -4.10 -33.26 -14.00
N SER A 536 -3.05 -34.00 -13.66
CA SER A 536 -3.04 -34.93 -12.52
C SER A 536 -2.29 -34.36 -11.31
N ASP A 537 -1.50 -33.31 -11.54
CA ASP A 537 -0.81 -32.52 -10.50
C ASP A 537 -0.86 -31.03 -10.83
N GLY A 538 -0.39 -30.20 -9.91
CA GLY A 538 -0.45 -28.75 -10.01
C GLY A 538 0.84 -28.06 -10.46
N LYS A 539 1.78 -28.78 -11.11
CA LYS A 539 3.08 -28.24 -11.50
C LYS A 539 3.25 -28.14 -13.00
N VAL A 540 3.65 -26.98 -13.49
CA VAL A 540 3.87 -26.69 -14.91
C VAL A 540 5.35 -26.46 -15.16
N TYR A 541 5.90 -27.15 -16.15
CA TYR A 541 7.30 -27.12 -16.51
C TYR A 541 7.53 -26.57 -17.92
N ALA A 542 8.73 -26.01 -18.16
CA ALA A 542 9.14 -25.51 -19.46
C ALA A 542 9.27 -26.68 -20.47
N PRO A 543 8.50 -26.70 -21.56
CA PRO A 543 8.55 -27.82 -22.52
C PRO A 543 9.80 -27.76 -23.42
N PHE A 544 10.45 -26.63 -23.49
CA PHE A 544 11.69 -26.42 -24.25
C PHE A 544 12.52 -25.28 -23.62
N SER A 545 13.82 -25.19 -23.97
CA SER A 545 14.65 -24.07 -23.63
C SER A 545 14.29 -22.85 -24.47
N GLY A 546 14.17 -21.68 -23.84
CA GLY A 546 13.73 -20.47 -24.50
C GLY A 546 13.52 -19.29 -23.55
N THR A 547 12.94 -18.22 -24.05
CA THR A 547 12.75 -16.98 -23.30
C THR A 547 11.30 -16.75 -22.94
N VAL A 548 11.03 -16.37 -21.69
CA VAL A 548 9.70 -15.92 -21.23
C VAL A 548 9.39 -14.56 -21.85
N ARG A 549 8.40 -14.51 -22.75
CA ARG A 549 8.01 -13.28 -23.45
C ARG A 549 6.75 -12.63 -22.89
N ALA A 550 5.82 -13.43 -22.37
CA ALA A 550 4.58 -12.93 -21.77
C ALA A 550 4.39 -13.47 -20.35
N THR A 551 3.97 -12.59 -19.44
CA THR A 551 3.61 -12.89 -18.05
C THR A 551 2.30 -12.21 -17.72
N PHE A 552 1.44 -12.84 -16.94
CA PHE A 552 0.12 -12.34 -16.58
C PHE A 552 0.06 -12.01 -15.09
N SER A 553 -0.51 -10.88 -14.72
CA SER A 553 -0.62 -10.44 -13.32
C SER A 553 -1.43 -11.44 -12.47
N THR A 554 -2.37 -12.12 -13.10
CA THR A 554 -3.19 -13.19 -12.51
C THR A 554 -2.49 -14.55 -12.47
N ARG A 555 -1.26 -14.66 -12.98
CA ARG A 555 -0.35 -15.83 -12.88
C ARG A 555 -0.90 -17.15 -13.42
N HIS A 556 -2.02 -17.12 -14.16
CA HIS A 556 -2.67 -18.31 -14.69
C HIS A 556 -2.11 -18.73 -16.06
N ALA A 557 -1.24 -17.92 -16.67
CA ALA A 557 -0.67 -18.19 -17.97
C ALA A 557 0.77 -17.70 -18.12
N VAL A 558 1.51 -18.29 -19.08
CA VAL A 558 2.86 -17.92 -19.48
C VAL A 558 3.04 -18.06 -20.99
N GLY A 559 3.68 -17.06 -21.60
CA GLY A 559 4.10 -17.12 -23.00
C GLY A 559 5.60 -17.31 -23.11
N LEU A 560 6.04 -18.36 -23.84
CA LEU A 560 7.43 -18.73 -24.06
C LEU A 560 7.76 -18.62 -25.54
N VAL A 561 8.98 -18.21 -25.87
CA VAL A 561 9.54 -18.34 -27.23
C VAL A 561 10.76 -19.22 -27.17
N SER A 562 10.73 -20.35 -27.88
CA SER A 562 11.86 -21.26 -27.95
C SER A 562 13.03 -20.65 -28.69
N ASP A 563 14.24 -21.19 -28.49
CA ASP A 563 15.42 -20.80 -29.25
C ASP A 563 15.32 -21.10 -30.76
N SER A 564 14.34 -21.93 -31.16
CA SER A 564 13.97 -22.22 -32.55
C SER A 564 12.90 -21.30 -33.13
N GLY A 565 12.35 -20.36 -32.33
CA GLY A 565 11.35 -19.36 -32.73
C GLY A 565 9.88 -19.80 -32.60
N VAL A 566 9.59 -20.93 -31.94
CA VAL A 566 8.22 -21.35 -31.63
C VAL A 566 7.68 -20.53 -30.46
N ALA A 567 6.60 -19.78 -30.69
CA ALA A 567 5.91 -19.02 -29.65
C ALA A 567 4.79 -19.85 -29.04
N LEU A 568 4.91 -20.19 -27.76
CA LEU A 568 4.00 -21.06 -27.02
C LEU A 568 3.29 -20.31 -25.91
N LEU A 569 1.98 -20.46 -25.79
CA LEU A 569 1.18 -20.03 -24.65
C LEU A 569 0.78 -21.28 -23.85
N ILE A 570 1.07 -21.26 -22.56
CA ILE A 570 0.56 -22.24 -21.59
C ILE A 570 -0.43 -21.51 -20.69
N HIS A 571 -1.69 -21.93 -20.69
CA HIS A 571 -2.80 -21.33 -19.96
C HIS A 571 -3.43 -22.35 -19.02
N VAL A 572 -3.43 -22.09 -17.72
CA VAL A 572 -3.91 -23.00 -16.70
C VAL A 572 -5.35 -22.70 -16.31
N GLY A 573 -6.23 -23.63 -16.64
CA GLY A 573 -7.66 -23.59 -16.37
C GLY A 573 -8.41 -22.63 -17.29
N ILE A 574 -9.73 -22.75 -17.30
CA ILE A 574 -10.63 -21.89 -18.07
C ILE A 574 -11.25 -20.86 -17.14
N ASP A 575 -11.29 -19.60 -17.57
CA ASP A 575 -11.80 -18.49 -16.76
C ASP A 575 -11.03 -18.26 -15.44
N THR A 576 -9.88 -18.86 -15.26
CA THR A 576 -9.07 -18.76 -14.01
C THR A 576 -8.49 -17.36 -13.76
N VAL A 577 -8.53 -16.49 -14.74
CA VAL A 577 -8.32 -15.04 -14.57
C VAL A 577 -9.22 -14.46 -13.47
N LYS A 578 -10.43 -14.99 -13.30
CA LYS A 578 -11.40 -14.60 -12.26
C LYS A 578 -10.92 -14.86 -10.82
N LEU A 579 -9.90 -15.70 -10.65
CA LEU A 579 -9.28 -15.98 -9.35
C LEU A 579 -8.25 -14.91 -8.92
N HIS A 580 -7.97 -13.93 -9.79
CA HIS A 580 -7.05 -12.82 -9.51
C HIS A 580 -5.69 -13.28 -8.96
N GLY A 581 -5.18 -14.41 -9.46
CA GLY A 581 -3.92 -15.02 -9.02
C GLY A 581 -3.99 -15.86 -7.76
N THR A 582 -5.18 -15.99 -7.16
CA THR A 582 -5.37 -16.87 -6.00
C THR A 582 -5.22 -18.33 -6.40
N GLY A 583 -4.30 -19.05 -5.76
CA GLY A 583 -4.00 -20.45 -6.07
C GLY A 583 -2.96 -20.63 -7.17
N PHE A 584 -2.26 -19.58 -7.60
CA PHE A 584 -1.18 -19.64 -8.58
C PHE A 584 0.13 -19.07 -8.00
N VAL A 585 1.23 -19.79 -8.25
CA VAL A 585 2.60 -19.34 -7.94
C VAL A 585 3.42 -19.45 -9.23
N THR A 586 4.18 -18.42 -9.56
CA THR A 586 5.06 -18.40 -10.75
C THR A 586 6.51 -18.24 -10.34
N TYR A 587 7.42 -18.94 -11.03
CA TYR A 587 8.86 -19.00 -10.74
C TYR A 587 9.70 -18.32 -11.82
N PHE A 588 9.08 -17.53 -12.70
CA PHE A 588 9.72 -16.86 -13.83
C PHE A 588 9.38 -15.36 -13.86
N HIS A 589 10.15 -14.62 -14.65
CA HIS A 589 9.84 -13.23 -15.00
C HIS A 589 10.00 -12.99 -16.51
N LYS A 590 9.38 -11.94 -17.02
CA LYS A 590 9.50 -11.55 -18.44
C LYS A 590 10.98 -11.28 -18.80
N GLY A 591 11.41 -11.83 -19.92
CA GLY A 591 12.80 -11.75 -20.41
C GLY A 591 13.75 -12.82 -19.86
N GLN A 592 13.32 -13.64 -18.91
CA GLN A 592 14.13 -14.74 -18.37
C GLN A 592 14.28 -15.85 -19.43
N HIS A 593 15.51 -16.35 -19.59
CA HIS A 593 15.75 -17.60 -20.28
C HIS A 593 15.50 -18.77 -19.33
N VAL A 594 14.77 -19.76 -19.79
CA VAL A 594 14.45 -21.00 -19.03
C VAL A 594 14.95 -22.19 -19.81
N GLU A 595 15.38 -23.21 -19.10
CA GLU A 595 15.79 -24.48 -19.69
C GLU A 595 14.62 -25.46 -19.72
N LYS A 596 14.64 -26.40 -20.69
CA LYS A 596 13.65 -27.49 -20.74
C LYS A 596 13.61 -28.23 -19.41
N GLY A 597 12.41 -28.33 -18.81
CA GLY A 597 12.19 -28.98 -17.53
C GLY A 597 12.24 -28.08 -16.30
N ASP A 598 12.56 -26.79 -16.47
CA ASP A 598 12.45 -25.83 -15.37
C ASP A 598 10.99 -25.70 -14.91
N GLU A 599 10.75 -25.66 -13.59
CA GLU A 599 9.42 -25.44 -13.03
C GLU A 599 9.01 -23.97 -13.25
N LEU A 600 7.96 -23.76 -14.05
CA LEU A 600 7.48 -22.43 -14.41
C LEU A 600 6.45 -21.92 -13.42
N MET A 601 5.47 -22.74 -13.08
CA MET A 601 4.41 -22.33 -12.17
C MET A 601 3.82 -23.52 -11.41
N GLU A 602 3.23 -23.21 -10.29
CA GLU A 602 2.46 -24.14 -9.48
C GLU A 602 1.04 -23.60 -9.29
N PHE A 603 0.03 -24.46 -9.40
CA PHE A 603 -1.36 -24.09 -9.19
C PHE A 603 -2.06 -25.07 -8.26
N TRP A 604 -3.03 -24.55 -7.50
CA TRP A 604 -3.77 -25.32 -6.51
C TRP A 604 -5.13 -25.73 -7.07
N ASP A 605 -5.20 -26.92 -7.64
CA ASP A 605 -6.42 -27.50 -8.25
C ASP A 605 -7.67 -27.39 -7.35
N PRO A 606 -7.65 -27.67 -6.04
CA PRO A 606 -8.81 -27.48 -5.18
C PRO A 606 -9.36 -26.04 -5.16
N THR A 607 -8.52 -25.03 -5.36
CA THR A 607 -8.96 -23.64 -5.44
C THR A 607 -9.75 -23.38 -6.73
N ILE A 608 -9.28 -23.90 -7.85
CA ILE A 608 -9.94 -23.78 -9.16
C ILE A 608 -11.30 -24.50 -9.11
N LYS A 609 -11.32 -25.75 -8.64
CA LYS A 609 -12.55 -26.56 -8.51
C LYS A 609 -13.56 -25.96 -7.53
N LYS A 610 -13.10 -25.40 -6.40
CA LYS A 610 -13.99 -24.73 -5.43
C LYS A 610 -14.67 -23.48 -6.02
N ALA A 611 -14.02 -22.82 -6.98
CA ALA A 611 -14.59 -21.70 -7.71
C ALA A 611 -15.55 -22.13 -8.84
N GLY A 612 -15.71 -23.42 -9.07
CA GLY A 612 -16.55 -23.95 -10.16
C GLY A 612 -15.92 -23.80 -11.54
N LEU A 613 -14.59 -23.62 -11.60
CA LEU A 613 -13.84 -23.44 -12.85
C LEU A 613 -13.17 -24.74 -13.29
N ASP A 614 -12.91 -24.85 -14.60
CA ASP A 614 -12.19 -25.97 -15.19
C ASP A 614 -10.67 -25.77 -15.02
N ASP A 615 -9.97 -26.81 -14.59
CA ASP A 615 -8.52 -26.84 -14.35
C ASP A 615 -7.69 -27.27 -15.57
N THR A 616 -8.31 -27.52 -16.72
CA THR A 616 -7.65 -27.97 -17.95
C THR A 616 -6.54 -27.03 -18.36
N VAL A 617 -5.31 -27.55 -18.55
CA VAL A 617 -4.15 -26.77 -19.00
C VAL A 617 -4.12 -26.77 -20.52
N ILE A 618 -4.16 -25.58 -21.11
CA ILE A 618 -4.19 -25.37 -22.56
C ILE A 618 -2.79 -24.97 -23.02
N VAL A 619 -2.34 -25.57 -24.11
CA VAL A 619 -1.01 -25.36 -24.72
C VAL A 619 -1.21 -25.04 -26.19
N THR A 620 -0.94 -23.80 -26.59
CA THR A 620 -1.10 -23.36 -28.00
C THR A 620 0.16 -22.70 -28.54
N VAL A 621 0.46 -22.97 -29.80
CA VAL A 621 1.51 -22.29 -30.57
C VAL A 621 0.86 -21.07 -31.22
N THR A 622 1.17 -19.88 -30.70
CA THR A 622 0.49 -18.65 -31.10
C THR A 622 0.91 -18.13 -32.48
N ASN A 623 2.14 -18.44 -32.94
CA ASN A 623 2.60 -18.18 -34.33
C ASN A 623 2.41 -19.40 -35.24
N SER A 624 1.27 -20.08 -35.12
CA SER A 624 0.97 -21.33 -35.82
C SER A 624 0.96 -21.23 -37.36
N GLU A 625 0.81 -20.02 -37.92
CA GLU A 625 0.87 -19.81 -39.37
C GLU A 625 2.23 -20.14 -39.97
N GLU A 626 3.31 -20.06 -39.19
CA GLU A 626 4.68 -20.33 -39.64
C GLU A 626 5.04 -21.83 -39.65
N PHE A 627 4.18 -22.68 -39.07
CA PHE A 627 4.52 -24.08 -38.80
C PHE A 627 3.48 -25.06 -39.31
N ASN A 628 3.92 -26.29 -39.54
CA ASN A 628 3.07 -27.49 -39.69
C ASN A 628 3.10 -28.25 -38.37
N PHE A 629 1.98 -28.86 -38.02
CA PHE A 629 1.79 -29.56 -36.75
C PHE A 629 1.50 -31.04 -36.97
N LYS A 630 2.10 -31.87 -36.10
CA LYS A 630 1.82 -33.30 -36.06
C LYS A 630 1.61 -33.70 -34.60
N GLN A 631 0.39 -34.10 -34.28
CA GLN A 631 0.08 -34.66 -32.97
C GLN A 631 0.69 -36.06 -32.86
N LEU A 632 1.47 -36.29 -31.80
CA LEU A 632 2.16 -37.55 -31.58
C LEU A 632 1.36 -38.44 -30.61
N ILE A 633 0.69 -37.86 -29.62
CA ILE A 633 -0.13 -38.56 -28.64
C ILE A 633 -1.59 -38.15 -28.82
N PRO A 634 -2.51 -39.08 -29.13
CA PRO A 634 -3.92 -38.79 -29.30
C PRO A 634 -4.61 -38.42 -27.97
N ALA A 635 -5.81 -37.84 -28.03
CA ALA A 635 -6.64 -37.56 -26.88
C ALA A 635 -6.92 -38.85 -26.06
N ASP A 636 -7.26 -38.63 -24.77
CA ASP A 636 -7.57 -39.65 -23.76
C ASP A 636 -6.38 -40.51 -23.31
N GLN A 637 -5.14 -40.19 -23.76
CA GLN A 637 -3.95 -40.87 -23.27
C GLN A 637 -3.31 -40.09 -22.14
N LYS A 638 -2.76 -40.84 -21.14
CA LYS A 638 -1.99 -40.27 -20.02
C LYS A 638 -0.58 -39.93 -20.47
N VAL A 639 -0.12 -38.77 -20.03
CA VAL A 639 1.22 -38.26 -20.33
C VAL A 639 1.92 -37.78 -19.07
N THR A 640 3.22 -37.87 -19.10
CA THR A 640 4.16 -37.25 -18.14
C THR A 640 4.84 -36.06 -18.79
N THR A 641 5.55 -35.25 -18.01
CA THR A 641 6.24 -34.05 -18.53
C THR A 641 7.42 -34.35 -19.47
N THR A 642 7.77 -35.62 -19.66
CA THR A 642 8.80 -36.07 -20.61
C THR A 642 8.25 -36.53 -21.95
N ASP A 643 6.91 -36.75 -22.04
CA ASP A 643 6.28 -37.33 -23.24
C ASP A 643 5.99 -36.21 -24.26
N ASN A 644 6.55 -36.35 -25.48
CA ASN A 644 6.31 -35.43 -26.57
C ASN A 644 4.90 -35.59 -27.11
N VAL A 645 4.06 -34.56 -26.94
CA VAL A 645 2.63 -34.58 -27.35
C VAL A 645 2.46 -34.09 -28.79
N MET A 646 3.27 -33.12 -29.19
CA MET A 646 3.18 -32.50 -30.51
C MET A 646 4.55 -32.20 -31.10
N GLU A 647 4.67 -32.37 -32.40
CA GLU A 647 5.82 -32.01 -33.21
C GLU A 647 5.48 -30.78 -34.06
N VAL A 648 6.34 -29.76 -34.02
CA VAL A 648 6.18 -28.50 -34.75
C VAL A 648 7.30 -28.35 -35.77
N ILE A 649 6.93 -28.23 -37.04
CA ILE A 649 7.87 -28.23 -38.19
C ILE A 649 7.72 -26.89 -38.90
N LYS A 650 8.83 -26.14 -39.02
CA LYS A 650 8.83 -24.84 -39.71
C LYS A 650 8.45 -25.03 -41.17
N LYS A 651 7.47 -24.25 -41.67
CA LYS A 651 7.11 -24.26 -43.10
C LYS A 651 8.31 -23.72 -43.92
N ASN A 652 8.72 -24.45 -44.93
CA ASN A 652 9.67 -23.93 -45.89
C ASN A 652 9.04 -22.73 -46.62
N GLN A 653 9.55 -21.53 -46.39
CA GLN A 653 9.24 -20.41 -47.28
C GLN A 653 9.82 -20.74 -48.65
N GLY A 654 8.95 -21.13 -49.61
CA GLY A 654 9.33 -21.28 -50.99
C GLY A 654 9.97 -19.95 -51.49
N LYS A 655 11.17 -20.07 -52.06
CA LYS A 655 11.88 -18.98 -52.75
C LYS A 655 11.00 -18.40 -53.86
#